data_9ad11ec48d74e6121e9b8907479ef901
#
_entry.id   9ad11ec48d74e6121e9b8907479ef901
#
_cell.length_a   1.000
_cell.length_b   1.000
_cell.length_c   1.000
_cell.angle_alpha   90.00
_cell.angle_beta   90.00
_cell.angle_gamma   90.00
#
_symmetry.space_group_name_H-M   'P 1'
#
loop_
_entity.id
_entity.type
_entity.pdbx_description
1 polymer ?
#
loop_
_entity_poly.entity_id
_entity_poly.type
_entity_poly.pdbx_seq_one_letter_code
_entity_poly.pdbx_strand_id
1 'polypeptide(L)'
;MLQRAVKTLRFARFSLLEGVSWYRRHGRLPRTVEVSDLLRKALFRFKILSQRTSPAPKTIEPILPPYEAWLRVNTWNQRRQDELLDRLSLHTGRLPRLSLIMPVHNPPLECLTRAIESVRAQACGEWELCIADDCSTNPALRAELERWRAADPRIQVTYLQRNVNISEATNSAVALASGEFLLFLDHDDELTPDAVGEVIWYLAEHPGVDALYSDDDKIDLSGRRYAPQFKPDWSPELLLSYMYLSHVFVVRRTLFHAVGAMRTGFEGAQDYDLALRVAERTSAVGHIPKVLYHWRALPGSTATSGAAKPASLEAGRRAVAEAFERRGIVARVTQPEFASAGHLGIYAHEFPDDGPSVTILIPTKNQASILRQCVESLKKTTYRNYEVVIIDNESDDPETTAYLASLPHRVLRIGNPSGRFNFSAINNRAVEQVSGNFVLFLNNDTEVKAPRWLSQMVGYAQMPAVGAVGAKLMFADGRIQHAGVIHGLYHGLAGPAFKLTPSWEHGYLAYASVVRNYSAVTAACLLTSRRRFLELGGFNEAEFGVAYNDVDFCYRLVDRGYRCVYCPDAQLNHYEGYSRGFRDDPAEVAAFKQTYRHRRDPWYSPHLSLTDEQFNVIPRTIAARRQKPIPIVMTALSLNCEGAPWSQYELTKELVRRRVIAPIVFSPVDGPLRSFYEEQGIPVMVDRHPLWGVTNLSEYEAAVRAFSQKCLSWGAELVYANTLQSFYAVAAAREAGLPAVWNPRESEPWQTYFDYLPDGVIQKAYDCFAWPYRVVFVSDATRDAYAALNTRHNFTVIRNGLDCTRIEQAFREWSQSKARTSIGAQDGEVVVLLLGTVCARKGQQDLIKALSRLPAECCERVRWYIVGDRPSEYSRTLHALTNELPSSLRSRVHIVPETRHTTPYYRAADLFLCTSKVESYPRVVLEAMAYGLPIVTTPVFGIREQVREGVNALFYEPGDAEELAAHLHRLLSDDGLRSRMGEKSASVLAMGTSFEEMVDGYAEVFAEAWLSSGGQTA
;
A
#
# COMPACT_ATOMS: atom_id res chain seq x y z
N MET A 1 -14.33 23.73 -38.70
CA MET A 1 -13.07 24.46 -39.08
C MET A 1 -12.20 24.73 -37.86
N LEU A 2 -12.70 25.27 -36.78
CA LEU A 2 -11.90 25.61 -35.58
C LEU A 2 -11.14 24.38 -34.98
N GLN A 3 -11.80 23.23 -34.86
CA GLN A 3 -11.18 21.99 -34.36
C GLN A 3 -10.05 21.46 -35.27
N ARG A 4 -10.15 21.62 -36.60
CA ARG A 4 -9.08 21.29 -37.53
C ARG A 4 -7.90 22.24 -37.38
N ALA A 5 -8.15 23.54 -37.24
CA ALA A 5 -7.11 24.55 -37.04
C ALA A 5 -6.34 24.35 -35.73
N VAL A 6 -7.04 24.03 -34.63
CA VAL A 6 -6.42 23.69 -33.30
C VAL A 6 -5.60 22.41 -33.38
N LYS A 7 -6.07 21.37 -34.09
CA LYS A 7 -5.29 20.17 -34.33
C LYS A 7 -4.02 20.42 -35.13
N THR A 8 -4.11 21.25 -36.17
CA THR A 8 -2.98 21.63 -37.02
C THR A 8 -1.94 22.44 -36.24
N LEU A 9 -2.38 23.41 -35.41
CA LEU A 9 -1.49 24.21 -34.56
C LEU A 9 -0.79 23.39 -33.48
N ARG A 10 -1.49 22.43 -32.85
CA ARG A 10 -0.89 21.50 -31.87
C ARG A 10 0.13 20.57 -32.53
N PHE A 11 -0.16 20.07 -33.72
CA PHE A 11 0.76 19.26 -34.51
C PHE A 11 2.02 20.04 -34.90
N ALA A 12 1.86 21.29 -35.39
CA ALA A 12 2.97 22.17 -35.72
C ALA A 12 3.88 22.47 -34.51
N ARG A 13 3.28 22.72 -33.34
CA ARG A 13 4.02 22.91 -32.09
C ARG A 13 4.80 21.62 -31.67
N PHE A 14 4.22 20.46 -31.88
CA PHE A 14 4.86 19.17 -31.58
C PHE A 14 6.05 18.90 -32.52
N SER A 15 5.87 19.16 -33.82
CA SER A 15 6.95 19.02 -34.82
C SER A 15 8.10 19.96 -34.55
N LEU A 16 7.81 21.16 -34.04
CA LEU A 16 8.82 22.14 -33.66
C LEU A 16 9.63 21.68 -32.43
N LEU A 17 8.97 21.09 -31.44
CA LEU A 17 9.62 20.53 -30.23
C LEU A 17 10.51 19.34 -30.56
N GLU A 18 10.11 18.49 -31.48
CA GLU A 18 10.93 17.36 -31.94
C GLU A 18 12.16 17.89 -32.74
N GLY A 19 11.99 18.90 -33.55
CA GLY A 19 13.09 19.57 -34.26
C GLY A 19 14.11 20.21 -33.31
N VAL A 20 13.65 20.88 -32.25
CA VAL A 20 14.49 21.45 -31.18
C VAL A 20 15.21 20.36 -30.39
N SER A 21 14.56 19.27 -30.09
CA SER A 21 15.14 18.09 -29.39
C SER A 21 16.21 17.42 -30.25
N TRP A 22 15.97 17.31 -31.55
CA TRP A 22 16.98 16.85 -32.53
C TRP A 22 18.20 17.75 -32.56
N TYR A 23 18.00 19.07 -32.73
CA TYR A 23 19.10 20.04 -32.75
C TYR A 23 19.94 19.99 -31.46
N ARG A 24 19.30 19.89 -30.29
CA ARG A 24 20.01 19.76 -29.01
C ARG A 24 20.86 18.51 -28.90
N ARG A 25 20.45 17.39 -29.54
CA ARG A 25 21.18 16.12 -29.52
C ARG A 25 22.30 16.03 -30.55
N HIS A 26 22.14 16.66 -31.73
CA HIS A 26 23.04 16.43 -32.85
C HIS A 26 23.82 17.67 -33.28
N GLY A 27 23.55 18.85 -32.72
CA GLY A 27 24.23 20.12 -33.01
C GLY A 27 24.05 20.64 -34.46
N ARG A 28 23.12 20.04 -35.23
CA ARG A 28 22.84 20.40 -36.63
C ARG A 28 21.36 20.31 -36.96
N LEU A 29 20.92 20.94 -38.05
CA LEU A 29 19.56 20.80 -38.55
C LEU A 29 19.37 19.43 -39.24
N PRO A 30 18.17 18.81 -39.11
CA PRO A 30 17.89 17.50 -39.72
C PRO A 30 17.84 17.60 -41.27
N ARG A 31 18.32 16.56 -41.94
CA ARG A 31 18.26 16.44 -43.39
C ARG A 31 16.86 16.00 -43.84
N THR A 32 16.54 16.07 -45.12
CA THR A 32 15.20 15.80 -45.65
C THR A 32 14.63 14.44 -45.25
N VAL A 33 15.46 13.42 -45.21
CA VAL A 33 15.08 12.06 -44.76
C VAL A 33 14.76 12.02 -43.24
N GLU A 34 15.57 12.71 -42.44
CA GLU A 34 15.41 12.84 -40.98
C GLU A 34 14.19 13.68 -40.62
N VAL A 35 13.80 14.65 -41.43
CA VAL A 35 12.56 15.44 -41.31
C VAL A 35 11.33 14.53 -41.49
N SER A 36 11.38 13.60 -42.42
CA SER A 36 10.27 12.62 -42.63
C SER A 36 10.09 11.73 -41.40
N ASP A 37 11.17 11.28 -40.75
CA ASP A 37 11.12 10.47 -39.54
C ASP A 37 10.67 11.28 -38.30
N LEU A 38 11.16 12.52 -38.17
CA LEU A 38 10.70 13.44 -37.12
C LEU A 38 9.20 13.74 -37.25
N LEU A 39 8.71 13.92 -38.49
CA LEU A 39 7.28 14.11 -38.74
C LEU A 39 6.45 12.84 -38.42
N ARG A 40 6.97 11.64 -38.73
CA ARG A 40 6.32 10.37 -38.32
C ARG A 40 6.31 10.21 -36.81
N LYS A 41 7.41 10.53 -36.13
CA LYS A 41 7.50 10.51 -34.66
C LYS A 41 6.53 11.54 -34.05
N ALA A 42 6.48 12.74 -34.58
CA ALA A 42 5.52 13.77 -34.17
C ALA A 42 4.05 13.35 -34.41
N LEU A 43 3.76 12.70 -35.55
CA LEU A 43 2.44 12.13 -35.85
C LEU A 43 2.07 10.99 -34.91
N PHE A 44 2.99 10.11 -34.59
CA PHE A 44 2.76 8.99 -33.66
C PHE A 44 2.52 9.50 -32.23
N ARG A 45 3.38 10.41 -31.74
CA ARG A 45 3.20 11.06 -30.42
C ARG A 45 1.93 11.93 -30.38
N PHE A 46 1.64 12.64 -31.46
CA PHE A 46 0.40 13.43 -31.57
C PHE A 46 -0.84 12.52 -31.59
N LYS A 47 -0.80 11.37 -32.25
CA LYS A 47 -1.86 10.36 -32.24
C LYS A 47 -2.11 9.82 -30.83
N ILE A 48 -1.05 9.46 -30.10
CA ILE A 48 -1.13 9.02 -28.69
C ILE A 48 -1.65 10.14 -27.78
N LEU A 49 -1.18 11.37 -27.95
CA LEU A 49 -1.60 12.51 -27.12
C LEU A 49 -2.95 13.10 -27.51
N SER A 50 -3.34 13.01 -28.80
CA SER A 50 -4.69 13.42 -29.24
C SER A 50 -5.75 12.41 -28.82
N GLN A 51 -5.37 11.14 -28.64
CA GLN A 51 -6.23 10.13 -28.01
C GLN A 51 -6.42 10.39 -26.50
N ARG A 52 -5.43 10.97 -25.81
CA ARG A 52 -5.61 11.46 -24.43
C ARG A 52 -6.59 12.62 -24.27
N THR A 53 -6.97 13.28 -25.37
CA THR A 53 -7.93 14.42 -25.39
C THR A 53 -9.22 14.09 -26.13
N SER A 54 -9.49 12.82 -26.44
CA SER A 54 -10.82 12.40 -26.90
C SER A 54 -11.85 12.71 -25.80
N PRO A 55 -13.04 13.23 -26.13
CA PRO A 55 -14.05 13.50 -25.13
C PRO A 55 -14.34 12.18 -24.40
N ALA A 56 -14.40 12.26 -23.08
CA ALA A 56 -14.90 11.18 -22.24
C ALA A 56 -16.25 10.68 -22.80
N PRO A 57 -16.58 9.37 -22.69
CA PRO A 57 -17.89 8.88 -23.07
C PRO A 57 -18.97 9.75 -22.41
N LYS A 58 -20.09 9.98 -23.11
CA LYS A 58 -21.11 10.97 -22.76
C LYS A 58 -21.77 10.76 -21.39
N THR A 59 -21.55 9.62 -20.75
CA THR A 59 -22.10 9.27 -19.43
C THR A 59 -21.10 8.43 -18.63
N ILE A 60 -20.08 9.07 -18.04
CA ILE A 60 -19.34 8.46 -16.95
C ILE A 60 -20.11 8.77 -15.67
N GLU A 61 -20.41 7.75 -14.86
CA GLU A 61 -20.99 7.96 -13.53
C GLU A 61 -20.08 8.89 -12.70
N PRO A 62 -20.65 9.75 -11.83
CA PRO A 62 -19.84 10.62 -10.98
C PRO A 62 -18.91 9.79 -10.08
N ILE A 63 -17.68 10.27 -9.87
CA ILE A 63 -16.73 9.66 -8.97
C ILE A 63 -17.27 9.75 -7.55
N LEU A 64 -17.42 8.61 -6.88
CA LEU A 64 -17.83 8.57 -5.47
C LEU A 64 -16.71 9.08 -4.56
N PRO A 65 -17.02 9.81 -3.48
CA PRO A 65 -16.07 10.04 -2.41
C PRO A 65 -15.48 8.72 -1.89
N PRO A 66 -14.20 8.67 -1.48
CA PRO A 66 -13.55 7.41 -1.07
C PRO A 66 -14.29 6.64 0.01
N TYR A 67 -14.86 7.34 1.00
CA TYR A 67 -15.62 6.68 2.06
C TYR A 67 -16.98 6.13 1.59
N GLU A 68 -17.66 6.80 0.66
CA GLU A 68 -18.89 6.26 0.06
C GLU A 68 -18.59 4.99 -0.76
N ALA A 69 -17.44 4.96 -1.45
CA ALA A 69 -16.96 3.76 -2.12
C ALA A 69 -16.63 2.64 -1.11
N TRP A 70 -16.04 2.99 0.05
CA TRP A 70 -15.78 2.06 1.15
C TRP A 70 -17.08 1.50 1.74
N LEU A 71 -18.07 2.32 1.99
CA LEU A 71 -19.38 1.90 2.50
C LEU A 71 -20.03 0.87 1.58
N ARG A 72 -19.95 1.09 0.27
CA ARG A 72 -20.53 0.17 -0.72
C ARG A 72 -19.99 -1.26 -0.61
N VAL A 73 -18.69 -1.44 -0.36
CA VAL A 73 -18.08 -2.78 -0.25
C VAL A 73 -18.11 -3.32 1.17
N ASN A 74 -18.42 -2.48 2.18
CA ASN A 74 -18.47 -2.87 3.58
C ASN A 74 -19.90 -2.92 4.16
N THR A 75 -20.93 -2.86 3.32
CA THR A 75 -22.33 -3.04 3.74
C THR A 75 -22.53 -4.41 4.39
N TRP A 76 -23.21 -4.43 5.54
CA TRP A 76 -23.64 -5.65 6.20
C TRP A 76 -24.61 -6.45 5.32
N ASN A 77 -24.44 -7.74 5.23
CA ASN A 77 -25.25 -8.62 4.40
C ASN A 77 -25.33 -10.05 4.96
N GLN A 78 -26.19 -10.89 4.37
CA GLN A 78 -26.41 -12.26 4.84
C GLN A 78 -25.13 -13.11 4.85
N ARG A 79 -24.26 -12.98 3.83
CA ARG A 79 -22.98 -13.71 3.80
C ARG A 79 -22.06 -13.39 4.97
N ARG A 80 -21.98 -12.13 5.34
CA ARG A 80 -21.17 -11.69 6.49
C ARG A 80 -21.75 -12.20 7.80
N GLN A 81 -23.09 -12.22 7.89
CA GLN A 81 -23.79 -12.80 9.04
C GLN A 81 -23.50 -14.30 9.16
N ASP A 82 -23.65 -15.05 8.08
CA ASP A 82 -23.38 -16.48 8.06
C ASP A 82 -21.91 -16.78 8.42
N GLU A 83 -20.96 -16.06 7.85
CA GLU A 83 -19.54 -16.18 8.15
C GLU A 83 -19.22 -15.89 9.63
N LEU A 84 -19.85 -14.87 10.22
CA LEU A 84 -19.68 -14.54 11.63
C LEU A 84 -20.27 -15.64 12.53
N LEU A 85 -21.48 -16.11 12.23
CA LEU A 85 -22.14 -17.17 13.00
C LEU A 85 -21.40 -18.51 12.88
N ASP A 86 -20.89 -18.84 11.69
CA ASP A 86 -20.04 -20.03 11.47
C ASP A 86 -18.79 -19.96 12.34
N ARG A 87 -18.07 -18.82 12.35
CA ARG A 87 -16.89 -18.64 13.21
C ARG A 87 -17.22 -18.83 14.69
N LEU A 88 -18.32 -18.23 15.16
CA LEU A 88 -18.76 -18.37 16.56
C LEU A 88 -19.15 -19.82 16.91
N SER A 89 -19.85 -20.53 16.00
CA SER A 89 -20.27 -21.91 16.21
C SER A 89 -19.14 -22.93 16.22
N LEU A 90 -18.04 -22.64 15.49
CA LEU A 90 -16.85 -23.48 15.41
C LEU A 90 -15.91 -23.30 16.62
N HIS A 91 -16.13 -22.28 17.44
CA HIS A 91 -15.34 -22.08 18.63
C HIS A 91 -15.70 -23.13 19.69
N THR A 92 -14.71 -23.95 20.10
CA THR A 92 -14.93 -25.07 21.05
C THR A 92 -14.93 -24.65 22.51
N GLY A 93 -14.55 -23.42 22.81
CA GLY A 93 -14.53 -22.84 24.14
C GLY A 93 -15.85 -22.16 24.52
N ARG A 94 -15.95 -21.72 25.77
CA ARG A 94 -17.09 -20.92 26.24
C ARG A 94 -16.94 -19.51 25.63
N LEU A 95 -17.98 -19.02 24.96
CA LEU A 95 -18.05 -17.64 24.51
C LEU A 95 -18.27 -16.70 25.71
N PRO A 96 -17.54 -15.56 25.78
CA PRO A 96 -17.73 -14.57 26.83
C PRO A 96 -19.09 -13.89 26.68
N ARG A 97 -19.75 -13.60 27.81
CA ARG A 97 -20.97 -12.78 27.82
C ARG A 97 -20.66 -11.31 27.95
N LEU A 98 -21.32 -10.47 27.16
CA LEU A 98 -21.12 -9.03 27.08
C LEU A 98 -22.28 -8.27 27.74
N SER A 99 -21.97 -7.34 28.64
CA SER A 99 -22.96 -6.39 29.18
C SER A 99 -22.78 -5.04 28.50
N LEU A 100 -23.81 -4.58 27.77
CA LEU A 100 -23.84 -3.24 27.19
C LEU A 100 -24.36 -2.27 28.25
N ILE A 101 -23.65 -1.20 28.47
CA ILE A 101 -23.84 -0.21 29.55
C ILE A 101 -24.33 1.10 28.95
N MET A 102 -25.56 1.50 29.27
CA MET A 102 -26.21 2.67 28.68
C MET A 102 -26.74 3.61 29.76
N PRO A 103 -26.02 4.70 30.09
CA PRO A 103 -26.58 5.79 30.90
C PRO A 103 -27.56 6.61 30.04
N VAL A 104 -28.71 7.00 30.57
CA VAL A 104 -29.78 7.73 29.88
C VAL A 104 -30.14 8.99 30.64
N HIS A 105 -30.14 10.16 29.99
CA HIS A 105 -30.67 11.41 30.52
C HIS A 105 -31.26 12.29 29.43
N ASN A 106 -32.55 12.38 29.36
CA ASN A 106 -33.31 13.24 28.44
C ASN A 106 -32.89 13.19 26.95
N PRO A 107 -32.59 12.02 26.34
CA PRO A 107 -32.31 11.96 24.91
C PRO A 107 -33.58 12.27 24.08
N PRO A 108 -33.42 12.62 22.78
CA PRO A 108 -34.52 12.53 21.83
C PRO A 108 -35.04 11.08 21.78
N LEU A 109 -36.35 10.89 21.91
CA LEU A 109 -36.97 9.58 22.00
C LEU A 109 -36.62 8.67 20.81
N GLU A 110 -36.60 9.25 19.62
CA GLU A 110 -36.24 8.52 18.40
C GLU A 110 -34.79 7.99 18.45
N CYS A 111 -33.83 8.76 19.00
CA CYS A 111 -32.45 8.33 19.13
C CYS A 111 -32.33 7.16 20.13
N LEU A 112 -32.96 7.26 21.30
CA LEU A 112 -33.00 6.17 22.28
C LEU A 112 -33.61 4.89 21.69
N THR A 113 -34.70 5.03 20.95
CA THR A 113 -35.36 3.90 20.28
C THR A 113 -34.40 3.23 19.30
N ARG A 114 -33.73 3.99 18.44
CA ARG A 114 -32.74 3.45 17.49
C ARG A 114 -31.55 2.80 18.17
N ALA A 115 -31.03 3.39 19.25
CA ALA A 115 -29.94 2.81 20.03
C ALA A 115 -30.33 1.41 20.56
N ILE A 116 -31.49 1.28 21.19
CA ILE A 116 -31.96 -0.01 21.71
C ILE A 116 -32.28 -1.01 20.57
N GLU A 117 -32.84 -0.54 19.46
CA GLU A 117 -33.09 -1.37 18.28
C GLU A 117 -31.80 -1.91 17.70
N SER A 118 -30.71 -1.10 17.65
CA SER A 118 -29.41 -1.54 17.16
C SER A 118 -28.80 -2.66 17.99
N VAL A 119 -29.02 -2.64 19.31
CA VAL A 119 -28.63 -3.74 20.22
C VAL A 119 -29.48 -5.00 19.99
N ARG A 120 -30.78 -4.87 19.82
CA ARG A 120 -31.68 -6.01 19.55
C ARG A 120 -31.46 -6.65 18.18
N ALA A 121 -30.98 -5.85 17.22
CA ALA A 121 -30.66 -6.30 15.86
C ALA A 121 -29.32 -7.02 15.74
N GLN A 122 -28.58 -7.23 16.84
CA GLN A 122 -27.29 -7.91 16.82
C GLN A 122 -27.43 -9.35 16.32
N ALA A 123 -26.53 -9.75 15.42
CA ALA A 123 -26.48 -11.10 14.84
C ALA A 123 -26.18 -12.19 15.89
N CYS A 124 -25.45 -11.84 16.95
CA CYS A 124 -25.13 -12.73 18.08
C CYS A 124 -25.98 -12.37 19.29
N GLY A 125 -26.51 -13.36 19.99
CA GLY A 125 -27.42 -13.18 21.12
C GLY A 125 -26.80 -13.16 22.52
N GLU A 126 -25.46 -13.31 22.64
CA GLU A 126 -24.75 -13.43 23.93
C GLU A 126 -24.51 -12.07 24.60
N TRP A 127 -25.55 -11.30 24.78
CA TRP A 127 -25.52 -9.99 25.40
C TRP A 127 -26.65 -9.72 26.39
N GLU A 128 -26.46 -8.75 27.26
CA GLU A 128 -27.49 -8.09 28.06
C GLU A 128 -27.32 -6.57 27.93
N LEU A 129 -28.38 -5.80 28.02
CA LEU A 129 -28.39 -4.35 28.01
C LEU A 129 -28.79 -3.82 29.39
N CYS A 130 -27.85 -3.12 30.06
CA CYS A 130 -27.99 -2.55 31.37
C CYS A 130 -28.18 -1.04 31.26
N ILE A 131 -29.36 -0.53 31.57
CA ILE A 131 -29.72 0.90 31.42
C ILE A 131 -29.89 1.53 32.81
N ALA A 132 -29.31 2.71 32.99
CA ALA A 132 -29.59 3.58 34.13
C ALA A 132 -30.21 4.90 33.66
N ASP A 133 -31.48 5.13 33.98
CA ASP A 133 -32.14 6.41 33.75
C ASP A 133 -31.78 7.41 34.86
N ASP A 134 -30.99 8.42 34.50
CA ASP A 134 -30.46 9.46 35.41
C ASP A 134 -31.53 10.55 35.65
N CYS A 135 -32.68 10.13 36.16
CA CYS A 135 -33.82 11.03 36.52
C CYS A 135 -34.31 11.84 35.31
N SER A 136 -34.56 11.20 34.16
CA SER A 136 -35.14 11.87 33.01
C SER A 136 -36.48 12.51 33.32
N THR A 137 -36.71 13.71 32.83
CA THR A 137 -37.91 14.49 33.12
C THR A 137 -39.06 14.21 32.14
N ASN A 138 -38.74 13.66 30.96
CA ASN A 138 -39.76 13.33 29.96
C ASN A 138 -40.43 11.99 30.27
N PRO A 139 -41.74 11.95 30.62
CA PRO A 139 -42.42 10.71 30.97
C PRO A 139 -42.53 9.69 29.83
N ALA A 140 -42.45 10.16 28.57
CA ALA A 140 -42.45 9.25 27.41
C ALA A 140 -41.17 8.38 27.36
N LEU A 141 -40.03 8.87 27.85
CA LEU A 141 -38.76 8.07 27.93
C LEU A 141 -38.95 6.91 28.90
N ARG A 142 -39.52 7.16 30.07
CA ARG A 142 -39.79 6.10 31.06
C ARG A 142 -40.74 5.05 30.50
N ALA A 143 -41.81 5.46 29.85
CA ALA A 143 -42.76 4.55 29.23
C ALA A 143 -42.10 3.69 28.13
N GLU A 144 -41.20 4.29 27.35
CA GLU A 144 -40.43 3.60 26.30
C GLU A 144 -39.46 2.57 26.90
N LEU A 145 -38.71 2.94 27.95
CA LEU A 145 -37.82 2.03 28.66
C LEU A 145 -38.56 0.82 29.28
N GLU A 146 -39.73 1.07 29.90
CA GLU A 146 -40.58 -0.03 30.43
C GLU A 146 -41.11 -0.93 29.31
N ARG A 147 -41.47 -0.36 28.17
CA ARG A 147 -41.88 -1.12 26.97
C ARG A 147 -40.77 -2.07 26.53
N TRP A 148 -39.51 -1.60 26.44
CA TRP A 148 -38.39 -2.42 26.05
C TRP A 148 -38.02 -3.49 27.08
N ARG A 149 -38.04 -3.15 28.37
CA ARG A 149 -37.82 -4.11 29.47
C ARG A 149 -38.84 -5.26 29.46
N ALA A 150 -40.07 -4.94 29.13
CA ALA A 150 -41.14 -5.95 29.03
C ALA A 150 -41.03 -6.80 27.75
N ALA A 151 -40.49 -6.25 26.66
CA ALA A 151 -40.38 -6.89 25.37
C ALA A 151 -39.16 -7.84 25.24
N ASP A 152 -38.08 -7.60 25.99
CA ASP A 152 -36.86 -8.42 25.91
C ASP A 152 -36.24 -8.62 27.31
N PRO A 153 -36.17 -9.83 27.84
CA PRO A 153 -35.69 -10.10 29.21
C PRO A 153 -34.19 -9.84 29.40
N ARG A 154 -33.43 -9.62 28.30
CA ARG A 154 -32.03 -9.24 28.36
C ARG A 154 -31.81 -7.74 28.65
N ILE A 155 -32.91 -6.94 28.63
CA ILE A 155 -32.86 -5.49 28.91
C ILE A 155 -33.23 -5.29 30.38
N GLN A 156 -32.32 -4.72 31.14
CA GLN A 156 -32.46 -4.36 32.54
C GLN A 156 -32.41 -2.84 32.68
N VAL A 157 -33.34 -2.27 33.49
CA VAL A 157 -33.42 -0.82 33.69
C VAL A 157 -33.45 -0.48 35.17
N THR A 158 -32.63 0.46 35.60
CA THR A 158 -32.72 1.10 36.91
C THR A 158 -33.03 2.59 36.77
N TYR A 159 -33.78 3.15 37.74
CA TYR A 159 -34.21 4.56 37.72
C TYR A 159 -33.62 5.28 38.92
N LEU A 160 -32.79 6.28 38.67
CA LEU A 160 -32.19 7.08 39.74
C LEU A 160 -33.17 8.15 40.26
N GLN A 161 -33.06 8.46 41.53
CA GLN A 161 -34.00 9.35 42.19
C GLN A 161 -33.65 10.85 41.96
N ARG A 162 -32.48 11.12 41.54
CA ARG A 162 -31.94 12.46 41.18
C ARG A 162 -30.93 12.36 40.07
N ASN A 163 -30.70 13.43 39.31
CA ASN A 163 -29.62 13.49 38.35
C ASN A 163 -28.28 13.43 39.09
N VAL A 164 -27.47 12.43 38.78
CA VAL A 164 -26.14 12.22 39.38
C VAL A 164 -25.01 12.33 38.36
N ASN A 165 -25.32 12.76 37.16
CA ASN A 165 -24.44 12.83 36.00
C ASN A 165 -23.92 11.49 35.46
N ILE A 166 -23.36 11.53 34.25
CA ILE A 166 -23.00 10.38 33.43
C ILE A 166 -22.10 9.36 34.15
N SER A 167 -21.14 9.80 34.98
CA SER A 167 -20.21 8.91 35.69
C SER A 167 -20.92 7.98 36.67
N GLU A 168 -21.77 8.51 37.57
CA GLU A 168 -22.52 7.71 38.52
C GLU A 168 -23.66 6.94 37.86
N ALA A 169 -24.30 7.50 36.84
CA ALA A 169 -25.31 6.79 36.05
C ALA A 169 -24.71 5.55 35.36
N THR A 170 -23.51 5.69 34.75
CA THR A 170 -22.78 4.56 34.18
C THR A 170 -22.44 3.51 35.22
N ASN A 171 -21.95 3.90 36.40
CA ASN A 171 -21.66 2.96 37.49
C ASN A 171 -22.92 2.25 37.97
N SER A 172 -24.06 2.94 37.99
CA SER A 172 -25.37 2.36 38.36
C SER A 172 -25.86 1.33 37.33
N ALA A 173 -25.61 1.60 36.03
CA ALA A 173 -25.89 0.60 34.97
C ALA A 173 -24.95 -0.61 35.09
N VAL A 174 -23.65 -0.41 35.40
CA VAL A 174 -22.71 -1.51 35.64
C VAL A 174 -23.09 -2.38 36.81
N ALA A 175 -23.79 -1.83 37.85
CA ALA A 175 -24.25 -2.61 38.96
C ALA A 175 -25.30 -3.68 38.58
N LEU A 176 -25.98 -3.54 37.43
CA LEU A 176 -26.89 -4.54 36.87
C LEU A 176 -26.15 -5.63 36.07
N ALA A 177 -24.89 -5.38 35.66
CA ALA A 177 -24.17 -6.22 34.72
C ALA A 177 -23.72 -7.54 35.31
N SER A 178 -24.02 -8.65 34.60
CA SER A 178 -23.56 -10.01 34.92
C SER A 178 -22.44 -10.52 34.00
N GLY A 179 -22.25 -9.88 32.83
CA GLY A 179 -21.25 -10.27 31.85
C GLY A 179 -19.80 -10.13 32.31
N GLU A 180 -18.91 -10.82 31.65
CA GLU A 180 -17.46 -10.76 31.91
C GLU A 180 -16.85 -9.45 31.46
N PHE A 181 -17.36 -8.87 30.36
CA PHE A 181 -16.92 -7.64 29.77
C PHE A 181 -18.05 -6.62 29.68
N LEU A 182 -17.68 -5.33 29.81
CA LEU A 182 -18.56 -4.17 29.72
C LEU A 182 -18.29 -3.44 28.40
N LEU A 183 -19.32 -3.23 27.58
CA LEU A 183 -19.30 -2.41 26.38
C LEU A 183 -20.09 -1.12 26.67
N PHE A 184 -19.47 0.06 26.52
CA PHE A 184 -20.13 1.33 26.73
C PHE A 184 -20.83 1.79 25.44
N LEU A 185 -22.11 2.17 25.58
CA LEU A 185 -22.96 2.62 24.47
C LEU A 185 -23.74 3.87 24.92
N ASP A 186 -23.60 4.97 24.20
CA ASP A 186 -24.35 6.19 24.44
C ASP A 186 -25.79 6.03 23.94
N HIS A 187 -26.72 6.71 24.64
CA HIS A 187 -28.17 6.56 24.42
C HIS A 187 -28.70 7.13 23.08
N ASP A 188 -27.86 7.83 22.33
CA ASP A 188 -28.18 8.46 21.06
C ASP A 188 -27.38 7.90 19.86
N ASP A 189 -26.55 6.88 20.10
CA ASP A 189 -25.69 6.23 19.12
C ASP A 189 -26.22 4.85 18.66
N GLU A 190 -25.58 4.27 17.65
CA GLU A 190 -25.99 2.98 17.09
C GLU A 190 -24.80 2.02 16.94
N LEU A 191 -25.03 0.73 17.18
CA LEU A 191 -24.08 -0.35 16.87
C LEU A 191 -24.36 -0.92 15.47
N THR A 192 -23.30 -1.38 14.78
CA THR A 192 -23.50 -2.23 13.59
C THR A 192 -24.06 -3.60 13.98
N PRO A 193 -24.80 -4.31 13.10
CA PRO A 193 -25.39 -5.61 13.45
C PRO A 193 -24.41 -6.72 13.82
N ASP A 194 -23.13 -6.58 13.46
CA ASP A 194 -22.04 -7.51 13.78
C ASP A 194 -21.23 -7.13 15.03
N ALA A 195 -21.47 -5.97 15.62
CA ALA A 195 -20.62 -5.42 16.68
C ALA A 195 -20.43 -6.37 17.86
N VAL A 196 -21.50 -6.88 18.45
CA VAL A 196 -21.44 -7.83 19.58
C VAL A 196 -20.73 -9.14 19.17
N GLY A 197 -21.08 -9.68 18.01
CA GLY A 197 -20.49 -10.91 17.51
C GLY A 197 -18.99 -10.82 17.25
N GLU A 198 -18.51 -9.73 16.64
CA GLU A 198 -17.09 -9.48 16.39
C GLU A 198 -16.31 -9.27 17.69
N VAL A 199 -16.88 -8.55 18.66
CA VAL A 199 -16.29 -8.39 20.00
C VAL A 199 -16.16 -9.74 20.70
N ILE A 200 -17.21 -10.53 20.74
CA ILE A 200 -17.22 -11.87 21.38
C ILE A 200 -16.22 -12.80 20.69
N TRP A 201 -16.20 -12.82 19.36
CA TRP A 201 -15.24 -13.61 18.61
C TRP A 201 -13.80 -13.21 18.94
N TYR A 202 -13.50 -11.90 18.93
CA TYR A 202 -12.17 -11.41 19.25
C TYR A 202 -11.72 -11.82 20.66
N LEU A 203 -12.57 -11.66 21.66
CA LEU A 203 -12.31 -12.04 23.05
C LEU A 203 -12.14 -13.55 23.24
N ALA A 204 -12.88 -14.36 22.48
CA ALA A 204 -12.76 -15.82 22.50
C ALA A 204 -11.41 -16.29 21.93
N GLU A 205 -10.96 -15.68 20.83
CA GLU A 205 -9.65 -15.98 20.23
C GLU A 205 -8.46 -15.40 21.03
N HIS A 206 -8.70 -14.37 21.86
CA HIS A 206 -7.68 -13.68 22.63
C HIS A 206 -8.07 -13.60 24.13
N PRO A 207 -8.13 -14.72 24.85
CA PRO A 207 -8.65 -14.77 26.24
C PRO A 207 -7.84 -13.92 27.23
N GLY A 208 -6.60 -13.57 26.90
CA GLY A 208 -5.74 -12.71 27.71
C GLY A 208 -6.02 -11.20 27.56
N VAL A 209 -6.95 -10.78 26.70
CA VAL A 209 -7.29 -9.37 26.50
C VAL A 209 -8.13 -8.85 27.66
N ASP A 210 -7.78 -7.68 28.17
CA ASP A 210 -8.45 -7.01 29.29
C ASP A 210 -9.29 -5.81 28.82
N ALA A 211 -8.92 -5.16 27.71
CA ALA A 211 -9.67 -4.09 27.10
C ALA A 211 -9.62 -4.20 25.57
N LEU A 212 -10.62 -3.65 24.89
CA LEU A 212 -10.79 -3.75 23.45
C LEU A 212 -11.45 -2.49 22.90
N TYR A 213 -11.07 -2.10 21.68
CA TYR A 213 -11.76 -1.03 20.95
C TYR A 213 -11.90 -1.38 19.46
N SER A 214 -12.76 -0.63 18.76
CA SER A 214 -12.95 -0.78 17.32
C SER A 214 -12.81 0.55 16.58
N ASP A 215 -12.84 0.49 15.26
CA ASP A 215 -13.07 1.67 14.43
C ASP A 215 -14.50 2.17 14.59
N ASP A 216 -14.72 3.46 14.31
CA ASP A 216 -16.04 4.10 14.31
C ASP A 216 -16.20 5.07 13.14
N ASP A 217 -17.43 5.54 12.92
CA ASP A 217 -17.74 6.64 12.04
C ASP A 217 -18.85 7.52 12.62
N LYS A 218 -19.19 8.61 11.93
CA LYS A 218 -20.32 9.44 12.33
C LYS A 218 -21.56 9.17 11.49
N ILE A 219 -22.73 9.35 12.12
CA ILE A 219 -24.05 9.25 11.49
C ILE A 219 -24.82 10.55 11.71
N ASP A 220 -25.45 11.09 10.68
CA ASP A 220 -26.36 12.23 10.81
C ASP A 220 -27.81 11.80 11.08
N LEU A 221 -28.69 12.77 11.29
CA LEU A 221 -30.12 12.50 11.56
C LEU A 221 -30.84 11.79 10.39
N SER A 222 -30.33 11.88 9.18
CA SER A 222 -30.87 11.16 8.01
C SER A 222 -30.38 9.72 7.91
N GLY A 223 -29.44 9.31 8.74
CA GLY A 223 -28.79 8.00 8.67
C GLY A 223 -27.59 7.95 7.73
N ARG A 224 -27.11 9.08 7.20
CA ARG A 224 -25.92 9.12 6.35
C ARG A 224 -24.67 8.98 7.20
N ARG A 225 -23.80 8.03 6.83
CA ARG A 225 -22.51 7.78 7.48
C ARG A 225 -21.40 8.60 6.85
N TYR A 226 -20.47 9.15 7.66
CA TYR A 226 -19.36 10.00 7.21
C TYR A 226 -18.24 10.05 8.26
N ALA A 227 -17.12 10.68 7.93
CA ALA A 227 -15.96 10.91 8.81
C ALA A 227 -15.49 9.65 9.56
N PRO A 228 -15.08 8.57 8.85
CA PRO A 228 -14.59 7.35 9.49
C PRO A 228 -13.32 7.61 10.29
N GLN A 229 -13.19 6.93 11.42
CA GLN A 229 -12.00 6.89 12.24
C GLN A 229 -11.40 5.49 12.17
N PHE A 230 -10.49 5.27 11.20
CA PHE A 230 -9.71 4.05 11.08
C PHE A 230 -8.47 4.16 11.96
N LYS A 231 -8.49 3.45 13.07
CA LYS A 231 -7.55 3.59 14.18
C LYS A 231 -6.32 2.70 14.01
N PRO A 232 -5.19 3.03 14.64
CA PRO A 232 -4.06 2.11 14.78
C PRO A 232 -4.40 1.00 15.79
N ASP A 233 -3.62 -0.09 15.78
CA ASP A 233 -3.55 -1.00 16.93
C ASP A 233 -3.01 -0.26 18.15
N TRP A 234 -2.98 -0.90 19.33
CA TRP A 234 -2.71 -0.28 20.61
C TRP A 234 -1.51 0.70 20.60
N SER A 235 -1.82 1.96 20.82
CA SER A 235 -0.89 3.11 20.75
C SER A 235 -1.00 3.96 22.03
N PRO A 236 -0.39 3.51 23.15
CA PRO A 236 -0.57 4.18 24.45
C PRO A 236 -0.01 5.60 24.50
N GLU A 237 0.98 5.94 23.67
CA GLU A 237 1.49 7.30 23.59
C GLU A 237 0.52 8.21 22.80
N LEU A 238 -0.24 7.69 21.85
CA LEU A 238 -1.33 8.42 21.19
C LEU A 238 -2.48 8.70 22.18
N LEU A 239 -2.77 7.75 23.06
CA LEU A 239 -3.79 7.94 24.11
C LEU A 239 -3.44 9.10 25.06
N LEU A 240 -2.18 9.44 25.24
CA LEU A 240 -1.80 10.63 25.99
C LEU A 240 -2.18 11.92 25.27
N SER A 241 -2.22 11.91 23.92
CA SER A 241 -2.57 13.09 23.13
C SER A 241 -4.07 13.33 23.04
N TYR A 242 -4.92 12.29 22.92
CA TYR A 242 -6.38 12.38 22.92
C TYR A 242 -7.04 11.00 23.05
N MET A 243 -8.34 10.98 23.34
CA MET A 243 -9.15 9.76 23.47
C MET A 243 -9.43 9.14 22.09
N TYR A 244 -8.41 8.53 21.46
CA TYR A 244 -8.57 7.91 20.14
C TYR A 244 -9.33 6.59 20.16
N LEU A 245 -9.42 5.90 21.32
CA LEU A 245 -10.17 4.65 21.46
C LEU A 245 -11.64 4.87 21.14
N SER A 246 -12.22 6.00 21.63
CA SER A 246 -13.58 6.44 21.36
C SER A 246 -14.60 5.29 21.55
N HIS A 247 -15.25 4.88 20.48
CA HIS A 247 -16.26 3.81 20.44
C HIS A 247 -15.85 2.73 19.40
N VAL A 248 -16.22 1.47 19.53
CA VAL A 248 -16.64 0.73 20.71
C VAL A 248 -15.52 0.72 21.72
N PHE A 249 -15.77 0.90 23.00
CA PHE A 249 -14.79 0.67 24.06
C PHE A 249 -15.34 -0.43 25.00
N VAL A 250 -14.54 -1.49 25.21
CA VAL A 250 -14.89 -2.66 25.99
C VAL A 250 -13.82 -2.89 27.03
N VAL A 251 -14.23 -3.16 28.28
CA VAL A 251 -13.31 -3.38 29.41
C VAL A 251 -13.76 -4.63 30.19
N ARG A 252 -12.82 -5.47 30.60
CA ARG A 252 -13.10 -6.58 31.52
C ARG A 252 -13.68 -6.05 32.82
N ARG A 253 -14.82 -6.56 33.26
CA ARG A 253 -15.56 -6.04 34.43
C ARG A 253 -14.72 -6.02 35.72
N THR A 254 -13.89 -7.03 35.94
CA THR A 254 -12.98 -7.05 37.09
C THR A 254 -11.92 -5.93 37.03
N LEU A 255 -11.39 -5.63 35.84
CA LEU A 255 -10.45 -4.53 35.64
C LEU A 255 -11.14 -3.18 35.85
N PHE A 256 -12.37 -3.00 35.33
CA PHE A 256 -13.16 -1.78 35.53
C PHE A 256 -13.27 -1.43 37.03
N HIS A 257 -13.61 -2.41 37.87
CA HIS A 257 -13.68 -2.22 39.32
C HIS A 257 -12.29 -1.99 39.94
N ALA A 258 -11.26 -2.72 39.51
CA ALA A 258 -9.90 -2.60 40.02
C ALA A 258 -9.25 -1.22 39.76
N VAL A 259 -9.63 -0.55 38.66
CA VAL A 259 -9.17 0.83 38.39
C VAL A 259 -10.03 1.92 39.03
N GLY A 260 -11.08 1.56 39.79
CA GLY A 260 -11.93 2.48 40.54
C GLY A 260 -13.15 2.99 39.75
N ALA A 261 -13.64 2.25 38.79
CA ALA A 261 -14.85 2.53 37.98
C ALA A 261 -14.84 3.92 37.30
N MET A 262 -15.99 4.47 36.92
CA MET A 262 -16.08 5.86 36.44
C MET A 262 -15.94 6.83 37.60
N ARG A 263 -15.07 7.84 37.47
CA ARG A 263 -14.86 8.85 38.50
C ARG A 263 -15.71 10.09 38.25
N THR A 264 -16.33 10.60 39.30
CA THR A 264 -16.99 11.92 39.28
C THR A 264 -16.00 13.06 39.14
N GLY A 265 -16.44 14.19 38.57
CA GLY A 265 -15.62 15.34 38.27
C GLY A 265 -14.85 15.26 36.93
N PHE A 266 -15.05 14.20 36.12
CA PHE A 266 -14.52 14.06 34.78
C PHE A 266 -15.64 14.00 33.73
N GLU A 267 -16.83 14.46 34.03
CA GLU A 267 -17.98 14.41 33.14
C GLU A 267 -17.70 15.08 31.80
N GLY A 268 -17.97 14.36 30.71
CA GLY A 268 -17.62 14.70 29.34
C GLY A 268 -16.20 14.30 28.90
N ALA A 269 -15.39 13.73 29.82
CA ALA A 269 -14.12 13.06 29.56
C ALA A 269 -13.93 11.86 30.52
N GLN A 270 -15.01 11.33 31.09
CA GLN A 270 -15.01 10.20 32.02
C GLN A 270 -14.49 8.90 31.39
N ASP A 271 -14.78 8.69 30.12
CA ASP A 271 -14.28 7.61 29.28
C ASP A 271 -12.78 7.71 29.05
N TYR A 272 -12.28 8.94 28.82
CA TYR A 272 -10.86 9.20 28.68
C TYR A 272 -10.08 8.95 29.97
N ASP A 273 -10.60 9.44 31.12
CA ASP A 273 -10.03 9.15 32.43
C ASP A 273 -9.99 7.64 32.70
N LEU A 274 -11.09 6.91 32.40
CA LEU A 274 -11.13 5.45 32.52
C LEU A 274 -10.07 4.78 31.63
N ALA A 275 -10.00 5.16 30.36
CA ALA A 275 -9.06 4.57 29.41
C ALA A 275 -7.60 4.74 29.83
N LEU A 276 -7.22 5.94 30.35
CA LEU A 276 -5.89 6.21 30.88
C LEU A 276 -5.56 5.32 32.10
N ARG A 277 -6.52 5.14 33.03
CA ARG A 277 -6.33 4.27 34.21
C ARG A 277 -6.27 2.78 33.83
N VAL A 278 -7.05 2.36 32.84
CA VAL A 278 -6.96 1.01 32.27
C VAL A 278 -5.58 0.78 31.66
N ALA A 279 -5.09 1.72 30.82
CA ALA A 279 -3.79 1.66 30.17
C ALA A 279 -2.59 1.61 31.16
N GLU A 280 -2.79 2.04 32.41
CA GLU A 280 -1.77 1.95 33.48
C GLU A 280 -1.72 0.56 34.15
N ARG A 281 -2.77 -0.26 33.97
CA ARG A 281 -2.89 -1.57 34.60
C ARG A 281 -2.64 -2.73 33.67
N THR A 282 -2.86 -2.54 32.37
CA THR A 282 -2.70 -3.58 31.36
C THR A 282 -2.15 -3.03 30.06
N SER A 283 -1.34 -3.84 29.37
CA SER A 283 -0.99 -3.66 27.97
C SER A 283 -1.77 -4.59 27.03
N ALA A 284 -2.61 -5.47 27.58
CA ALA A 284 -3.43 -6.42 26.86
C ALA A 284 -4.70 -5.72 26.31
N VAL A 285 -4.51 -4.78 25.41
CA VAL A 285 -5.56 -4.00 24.74
C VAL A 285 -5.64 -4.40 23.29
N GLY A 286 -6.81 -4.93 22.90
CA GLY A 286 -7.09 -5.38 21.54
C GLY A 286 -7.70 -4.28 20.68
N HIS A 287 -7.59 -4.45 19.35
CA HIS A 287 -8.24 -3.60 18.35
C HIS A 287 -8.94 -4.45 17.30
N ILE A 288 -10.19 -4.12 17.00
CA ILE A 288 -10.92 -4.69 15.86
C ILE A 288 -10.95 -3.63 14.76
N PRO A 289 -10.20 -3.82 13.66
CA PRO A 289 -10.15 -2.83 12.58
C PRO A 289 -11.40 -2.91 11.69
N LYS A 290 -12.55 -2.70 12.31
CA LYS A 290 -13.87 -2.63 11.66
C LYS A 290 -14.67 -1.49 12.29
N VAL A 291 -15.46 -0.79 11.49
CA VAL A 291 -16.44 0.18 11.98
C VAL A 291 -17.59 -0.61 12.60
N LEU A 292 -17.65 -0.64 13.92
CA LEU A 292 -18.67 -1.34 14.70
C LEU A 292 -19.64 -0.39 15.44
N TYR A 293 -19.41 0.92 15.38
CA TYR A 293 -20.13 1.95 16.10
C TYR A 293 -20.37 3.18 15.23
N HIS A 294 -21.56 3.76 15.32
CA HIS A 294 -21.98 4.98 14.64
C HIS A 294 -22.25 6.08 15.65
N TRP A 295 -21.34 7.06 15.71
CA TRP A 295 -21.46 8.22 16.59
C TRP A 295 -22.39 9.27 15.99
N ARG A 296 -23.54 9.51 16.62
CA ARG A 296 -24.57 10.42 16.09
C ARG A 296 -24.21 11.89 16.32
N ALA A 297 -24.19 12.65 15.25
CA ALA A 297 -23.97 14.09 15.30
C ALA A 297 -25.27 14.85 15.52
N LEU A 298 -25.56 15.15 16.81
CA LEU A 298 -26.72 16.00 17.20
C LEU A 298 -26.27 17.47 17.36
N PRO A 299 -27.15 18.46 17.08
CA PRO A 299 -26.85 19.84 17.42
C PRO A 299 -26.57 20.00 18.92
N GLY A 300 -25.36 20.56 19.25
CA GLY A 300 -24.94 20.72 20.65
C GLY A 300 -24.23 19.50 21.28
N SER A 301 -24.04 18.40 20.53
CA SER A 301 -23.22 17.28 21.00
C SER A 301 -21.74 17.52 20.77
N THR A 302 -20.87 16.79 21.50
CA THR A 302 -19.42 16.80 21.26
C THR A 302 -19.05 16.25 19.89
N ALA A 303 -19.90 15.43 19.27
CA ALA A 303 -19.75 14.94 17.91
C ALA A 303 -19.74 16.07 16.84
N THR A 304 -20.44 17.18 17.12
CA THR A 304 -20.49 18.34 16.21
C THR A 304 -19.45 19.40 16.52
N SER A 305 -19.20 19.71 17.80
CA SER A 305 -18.17 20.67 18.23
C SER A 305 -17.86 20.57 19.74
N GLY A 306 -16.58 20.53 20.10
CA GLY A 306 -16.13 20.66 21.50
C GLY A 306 -16.45 22.02 22.13
N ALA A 307 -16.76 23.05 21.33
CA ALA A 307 -17.21 24.35 21.83
C ALA A 307 -18.50 24.27 22.65
N ALA A 308 -19.31 23.23 22.43
CA ALA A 308 -20.56 23.01 23.19
C ALA A 308 -20.33 22.66 24.67
N LYS A 309 -19.17 22.11 25.04
CA LYS A 309 -18.85 21.64 26.39
C LYS A 309 -17.39 21.99 26.80
N PRO A 310 -17.04 23.27 27.04
CA PRO A 310 -15.65 23.67 27.41
C PRO A 310 -15.10 22.94 28.66
N ALA A 311 -15.96 22.60 29.60
CA ALA A 311 -15.58 21.88 30.82
C ALA A 311 -15.00 20.49 30.55
N SER A 312 -15.46 19.82 29.45
CA SER A 312 -14.94 18.50 29.04
C SER A 312 -13.48 18.56 28.58
N LEU A 313 -13.08 19.67 27.93
CA LEU A 313 -11.68 19.87 27.49
C LEU A 313 -10.74 19.99 28.69
N GLU A 314 -11.15 20.73 29.73
CA GLU A 314 -10.36 20.87 30.96
C GLU A 314 -10.35 19.55 31.76
N ALA A 315 -11.47 18.82 31.82
CA ALA A 315 -11.51 17.50 32.44
C ALA A 315 -10.54 16.52 31.75
N GLY A 316 -10.50 16.51 30.41
CA GLY A 316 -9.57 15.69 29.64
C GLY A 316 -8.10 16.09 29.87
N ARG A 317 -7.80 17.40 29.88
CA ARG A 317 -6.46 17.90 30.21
C ARG A 317 -6.00 17.43 31.59
N ARG A 318 -6.90 17.51 32.59
CA ARG A 318 -6.62 17.05 33.94
C ARG A 318 -6.45 15.54 34.02
N ALA A 319 -7.25 14.77 33.30
CA ALA A 319 -7.11 13.30 33.22
C ALA A 319 -5.72 12.89 32.71
N VAL A 320 -5.20 13.56 31.68
CA VAL A 320 -3.85 13.33 31.15
C VAL A 320 -2.79 13.77 32.15
N ALA A 321 -2.94 14.94 32.84
CA ALA A 321 -1.98 15.41 33.83
C ALA A 321 -1.88 14.43 35.02
N GLU A 322 -3.01 13.98 35.55
CA GLU A 322 -3.04 12.95 36.60
C GLU A 322 -2.46 11.60 36.13
N ALA A 323 -2.59 11.24 34.86
CA ALA A 323 -1.97 10.06 34.32
C ALA A 323 -0.44 10.11 34.29
N PHE A 324 0.14 11.28 34.03
CA PHE A 324 1.58 11.51 34.16
C PHE A 324 2.02 11.46 35.65
N GLU A 325 1.27 12.08 36.55
CA GLU A 325 1.55 12.03 38.01
C GLU A 325 1.54 10.60 38.54
N ARG A 326 0.51 9.79 38.21
CA ARG A 326 0.43 8.37 38.62
C ARG A 326 1.57 7.52 38.09
N ARG A 327 2.14 7.89 36.94
CA ARG A 327 3.31 7.22 36.31
C ARG A 327 4.64 7.74 36.83
N GLY A 328 4.63 8.74 37.73
CA GLY A 328 5.83 9.39 38.27
C GLY A 328 6.62 10.19 37.23
N ILE A 329 5.96 10.66 36.16
CA ILE A 329 6.59 11.43 35.08
C ILE A 329 6.24 12.91 35.25
N VAL A 330 7.26 13.75 35.31
CA VAL A 330 7.07 15.22 35.40
C VAL A 330 6.80 15.77 34.01
N ALA A 331 5.57 16.20 33.75
CA ALA A 331 5.16 16.82 32.47
C ALA A 331 4.09 17.88 32.73
N ARG A 332 4.14 19.00 32.01
CA ARG A 332 3.05 19.98 31.97
C ARG A 332 2.16 19.67 30.76
N VAL A 333 0.87 19.44 31.00
CA VAL A 333 -0.11 19.18 29.94
C VAL A 333 -0.73 20.49 29.48
N THR A 334 -0.62 20.75 28.18
CA THR A 334 -1.14 21.95 27.52
C THR A 334 -2.06 21.57 26.37
N GLN A 335 -2.72 22.54 25.76
CA GLN A 335 -3.49 22.33 24.53
C GLN A 335 -2.79 23.06 23.39
N PRO A 336 -2.44 22.36 22.28
CA PRO A 336 -1.85 23.01 21.11
C PRO A 336 -2.79 24.09 20.54
N GLU A 337 -2.20 25.13 19.91
CA GLU A 337 -2.95 26.27 19.38
C GLU A 337 -4.06 25.85 18.40
N PHE A 338 -3.78 24.94 17.47
CA PHE A 338 -4.79 24.44 16.54
C PHE A 338 -5.94 23.70 17.24
N ALA A 339 -5.64 22.96 18.29
CA ALA A 339 -6.65 22.23 19.07
C ALA A 339 -7.49 23.19 19.91
N SER A 340 -6.88 24.20 20.51
CA SER A 340 -7.59 25.26 21.23
C SER A 340 -8.50 26.06 20.30
N ALA A 341 -7.99 26.48 19.12
CA ALA A 341 -8.78 27.20 18.12
C ALA A 341 -9.93 26.36 17.54
N GLY A 342 -9.71 25.05 17.38
CA GLY A 342 -10.73 24.10 16.90
C GLY A 342 -11.62 23.50 18.00
N HIS A 343 -11.44 23.87 19.26
CA HIS A 343 -12.10 23.26 20.42
C HIS A 343 -12.00 21.72 20.43
N LEU A 344 -10.80 21.19 20.16
CA LEU A 344 -10.54 19.76 20.11
C LEU A 344 -9.92 19.26 21.42
N GLY A 345 -10.32 18.10 21.88
CA GLY A 345 -9.74 17.42 23.05
C GLY A 345 -8.38 16.79 22.77
N ILE A 346 -7.45 17.59 22.25
CA ILE A 346 -6.07 17.19 21.92
C ILE A 346 -5.10 17.92 22.82
N TYR A 347 -4.13 17.20 23.38
CA TYR A 347 -3.20 17.69 24.39
C TYR A 347 -1.75 17.48 23.96
N ALA A 348 -0.89 18.43 24.32
CA ALA A 348 0.57 18.38 24.17
C ALA A 348 1.24 18.32 25.54
N HIS A 349 2.48 17.86 25.59
CA HIS A 349 3.21 17.62 26.82
C HIS A 349 4.52 18.39 26.80
N GLU A 350 4.84 19.09 27.89
CA GLU A 350 6.09 19.81 28.06
C GLU A 350 6.90 19.15 29.18
N PHE A 351 8.07 18.59 28.83
CA PHE A 351 8.97 17.93 29.76
C PHE A 351 10.06 18.91 30.28
N PRO A 352 10.70 18.64 31.43
CA PRO A 352 11.80 19.45 31.95
C PRO A 352 12.97 19.54 30.98
N ASP A 353 13.69 20.65 31.03
CA ASP A 353 14.92 20.88 30.26
C ASP A 353 16.18 20.26 30.91
N ASP A 354 15.98 19.31 31.84
CA ASP A 354 17.03 18.58 32.54
C ASP A 354 16.60 17.13 32.78
N GLY A 355 17.58 16.23 32.88
CA GLY A 355 17.32 14.80 33.04
C GLY A 355 18.52 13.90 32.67
N PRO A 356 18.32 12.67 32.21
CA PRO A 356 19.38 11.73 31.85
C PRO A 356 20.34 12.30 30.80
N SER A 357 21.62 11.90 30.87
CA SER A 357 22.63 12.32 29.89
C SER A 357 22.36 11.81 28.48
N VAL A 358 22.52 12.69 27.47
CA VAL A 358 22.37 12.39 26.06
C VAL A 358 23.68 12.63 25.32
N THR A 359 24.17 11.65 24.58
CA THR A 359 25.26 11.86 23.63
C THR A 359 24.68 11.98 22.22
N ILE A 360 24.87 13.15 21.59
CA ILE A 360 24.46 13.42 20.20
C ILE A 360 25.61 12.99 19.31
N LEU A 361 25.39 12.03 18.42
CA LEU A 361 26.34 11.48 17.46
C LEU A 361 26.08 12.06 16.06
N ILE A 362 27.05 12.78 15.50
CA ILE A 362 26.93 13.44 14.19
C ILE A 362 28.00 12.90 13.25
N PRO A 363 27.67 11.94 12.35
CA PRO A 363 28.62 11.47 11.34
C PRO A 363 28.84 12.54 10.26
N THR A 364 30.08 12.71 9.84
CA THR A 364 30.45 13.63 8.79
C THR A 364 31.62 13.10 7.94
N LYS A 365 31.64 13.47 6.68
CA LYS A 365 32.82 13.36 5.81
C LYS A 365 32.86 14.58 4.91
N ASN A 366 33.90 15.43 5.04
CA ASN A 366 34.01 16.69 4.31
C ASN A 366 32.80 17.64 4.60
N GLN A 367 32.50 18.62 3.76
CA GLN A 367 31.32 19.52 3.85
C GLN A 367 31.25 20.34 5.14
N ALA A 368 32.33 21.07 5.46
CA ALA A 368 32.43 21.92 6.67
C ALA A 368 31.25 22.90 6.86
N SER A 369 30.72 23.47 5.78
CA SER A 369 29.62 24.47 5.83
C SER A 369 28.32 23.85 6.37
N ILE A 370 27.98 22.65 5.94
CA ILE A 370 26.77 21.91 6.37
C ILE A 370 26.90 21.50 7.83
N LEU A 371 28.03 20.89 8.20
CA LEU A 371 28.30 20.52 9.59
C LEU A 371 28.24 21.74 10.51
N ARG A 372 28.80 22.89 10.07
CA ARG A 372 28.76 24.14 10.82
C ARG A 372 27.34 24.61 11.09
N GLN A 373 26.46 24.59 10.08
CA GLN A 373 25.05 24.95 10.24
C GLN A 373 24.34 24.05 11.26
N CYS A 374 24.58 22.72 11.20
CA CYS A 374 24.03 21.78 12.15
C CYS A 374 24.50 22.08 13.58
N VAL A 375 25.82 22.15 13.81
CA VAL A 375 26.41 22.38 15.13
C VAL A 375 26.00 23.74 15.72
N GLU A 376 25.99 24.82 14.91
CA GLU A 376 25.53 26.14 15.38
C GLU A 376 24.04 26.11 15.75
N SER A 377 23.20 25.34 15.06
CA SER A 377 21.78 25.23 15.37
C SER A 377 21.53 24.57 16.73
N LEU A 378 22.40 23.66 17.16
CA LEU A 378 22.30 22.99 18.48
C LEU A 378 22.43 23.95 19.64
N LYS A 379 23.05 25.13 19.48
CA LYS A 379 23.11 26.18 20.53
C LYS A 379 21.73 26.68 20.96
N LYS A 380 20.67 26.48 20.16
CA LYS A 380 19.29 26.81 20.51
C LYS A 380 18.69 25.84 21.54
N THR A 381 19.31 24.65 21.74
CA THR A 381 18.77 23.60 22.60
C THR A 381 18.71 24.01 24.06
N THR A 382 17.52 23.88 24.66
CA THR A 382 17.32 24.24 26.10
C THR A 382 17.64 23.11 27.07
N TYR A 383 17.63 21.86 26.59
CA TYR A 383 18.03 20.68 27.38
C TYR A 383 19.48 20.82 27.83
N ARG A 384 19.79 20.59 29.12
CA ARG A 384 21.09 20.95 29.70
C ARG A 384 22.10 19.81 29.73
N ASN A 385 21.64 18.56 29.88
CA ASN A 385 22.52 17.41 30.13
C ASN A 385 22.81 16.65 28.83
N TYR A 386 23.50 17.29 27.89
CA TYR A 386 23.93 16.62 26.63
C TYR A 386 25.37 16.97 26.26
N GLU A 387 26.00 16.10 25.55
CA GLU A 387 27.27 16.29 24.85
C GLU A 387 27.09 16.05 23.34
N VAL A 388 27.95 16.70 22.54
CA VAL A 388 28.02 16.48 21.08
C VAL A 388 29.32 15.76 20.76
N VAL A 389 29.23 14.70 19.99
CA VAL A 389 30.38 13.92 19.50
C VAL A 389 30.28 13.86 17.97
N ILE A 390 31.27 14.38 17.29
CA ILE A 390 31.37 14.33 15.84
C ILE A 390 32.10 13.03 15.43
N ILE A 391 31.52 12.30 14.51
CA ILE A 391 32.14 11.12 13.91
C ILE A 391 32.76 11.54 12.58
N ASP A 392 34.07 11.79 12.59
CA ASP A 392 34.84 12.08 11.36
C ASP A 392 35.12 10.78 10.59
N ASN A 393 34.42 10.60 9.48
CA ASN A 393 34.59 9.44 8.61
C ASN A 393 35.69 9.68 7.58
N GLU A 394 36.92 9.93 8.07
CA GLU A 394 38.12 10.12 7.26
C GLU A 394 38.02 11.30 6.31
N SER A 395 37.66 12.49 6.84
CA SER A 395 37.72 13.73 6.06
C SER A 395 39.12 14.05 5.61
N ASP A 396 39.23 14.44 4.33
CA ASP A 396 40.48 14.80 3.65
C ASP A 396 40.45 16.24 3.06
N ASP A 397 39.31 16.90 3.13
CA ASP A 397 39.13 18.30 2.77
C ASP A 397 39.79 19.24 3.81
N PRO A 398 40.69 20.16 3.41
CA PRO A 398 41.40 21.04 4.34
C PRO A 398 40.47 21.94 5.17
N GLU A 399 39.38 22.48 4.59
CA GLU A 399 38.41 23.32 5.31
C GLU A 399 37.71 22.51 6.42
N THR A 400 37.27 21.29 6.11
CA THR A 400 36.64 20.43 7.08
C THR A 400 37.60 20.01 8.17
N THR A 401 38.83 19.63 7.83
CA THR A 401 39.85 19.23 8.81
C THR A 401 40.16 20.37 9.79
N ALA A 402 40.32 21.60 9.26
CA ALA A 402 40.55 22.80 10.08
C ALA A 402 39.36 23.12 10.96
N TYR A 403 38.15 23.00 10.44
CA TYR A 403 36.91 23.21 11.20
C TYR A 403 36.79 22.19 12.34
N LEU A 404 36.97 20.89 12.08
CA LEU A 404 36.94 19.84 13.09
C LEU A 404 37.95 20.07 14.22
N ALA A 405 39.16 20.52 13.89
CA ALA A 405 40.20 20.88 14.87
C ALA A 405 39.83 22.10 15.72
N SER A 406 38.94 22.99 15.26
CA SER A 406 38.49 24.19 15.97
C SER A 406 37.28 23.97 16.89
N LEU A 407 36.60 22.85 16.78
CA LEU A 407 35.38 22.57 17.53
C LEU A 407 35.68 22.30 19.02
N PRO A 408 34.83 22.80 19.94
CA PRO A 408 34.93 22.49 21.36
C PRO A 408 34.39 21.06 21.67
N HIS A 409 33.95 20.35 20.69
CA HIS A 409 33.31 19.04 20.78
C HIS A 409 34.31 17.92 20.57
N ARG A 410 34.03 16.75 21.16
CA ARG A 410 34.85 15.54 20.93
C ARG A 410 34.67 15.08 19.48
N VAL A 411 35.79 14.81 18.81
CA VAL A 411 35.83 14.26 17.44
C VAL A 411 36.39 12.84 17.51
N LEU A 412 35.62 11.87 17.01
CA LEU A 412 36.02 10.48 16.86
C LEU A 412 36.36 10.23 15.39
N ARG A 413 37.59 9.93 15.06
CA ARG A 413 37.96 9.54 13.70
C ARG A 413 37.70 8.04 13.53
N ILE A 414 36.69 7.69 12.73
CA ILE A 414 36.25 6.32 12.50
C ILE A 414 36.19 6.05 10.99
N GLY A 415 37.08 5.18 10.51
CA GLY A 415 37.14 4.74 9.11
C GLY A 415 36.14 3.62 8.78
N ASN A 416 36.00 3.35 7.49
CA ASN A 416 35.20 2.25 6.97
C ASN A 416 36.08 1.00 6.78
N PRO A 417 35.87 -0.13 7.50
CA PRO A 417 36.74 -1.29 7.43
C PRO A 417 36.88 -1.91 6.04
N SER A 418 35.80 -1.83 5.25
CA SER A 418 35.74 -2.36 3.88
C SER A 418 36.19 -1.35 2.81
N GLY A 419 36.62 -0.15 3.21
CA GLY A 419 36.86 0.97 2.30
C GLY A 419 35.62 1.55 1.63
N ARG A 420 34.44 0.95 1.85
CA ARG A 420 33.13 1.43 1.38
C ARG A 420 32.39 2.08 2.53
N PHE A 421 31.72 3.22 2.28
CA PHE A 421 30.92 3.90 3.30
C PHE A 421 29.85 2.99 3.89
N ASN A 422 29.82 2.92 5.22
CA ASN A 422 28.81 2.16 5.98
C ASN A 422 28.39 2.98 7.20
N PHE A 423 27.20 3.61 7.12
CA PHE A 423 26.61 4.42 8.19
C PHE A 423 26.42 3.62 9.47
N SER A 424 25.96 2.37 9.33
CA SER A 424 25.73 1.47 10.46
C SER A 424 27.00 1.21 11.24
N ALA A 425 28.07 0.85 10.53
CA ALA A 425 29.35 0.49 11.14
C ALA A 425 30.01 1.65 11.89
N ILE A 426 30.00 2.87 11.32
CA ILE A 426 30.62 4.01 11.98
C ILE A 426 29.86 4.44 13.22
N ASN A 427 28.52 4.38 13.21
CA ASN A 427 27.70 4.71 14.37
C ASN A 427 27.81 3.63 15.47
N ASN A 428 27.81 2.33 15.11
CA ASN A 428 28.01 1.25 16.08
C ASN A 428 29.30 1.45 16.88
N ARG A 429 30.41 1.70 16.19
CA ARG A 429 31.72 1.95 16.81
C ARG A 429 31.77 3.24 17.65
N ALA A 430 31.02 4.26 17.25
CA ALA A 430 30.93 5.49 18.03
C ALA A 430 30.16 5.27 19.36
N VAL A 431 29.05 4.50 19.32
CA VAL A 431 28.26 4.18 20.53
C VAL A 431 29.07 3.41 21.59
N GLU A 432 29.99 2.54 21.15
CA GLU A 432 30.90 1.82 22.06
C GLU A 432 31.83 2.78 22.86
N GLN A 433 32.17 3.94 22.26
CA GLN A 433 33.15 4.89 22.79
C GLN A 433 32.54 6.04 23.60
N VAL A 434 31.22 6.05 23.78
CA VAL A 434 30.52 7.10 24.56
C VAL A 434 29.82 6.50 25.78
N SER A 435 29.36 7.35 26.71
CA SER A 435 28.83 6.89 28.02
C SER A 435 27.46 7.44 28.38
N GLY A 436 26.83 8.27 27.56
CA GLY A 436 25.50 8.83 27.82
C GLY A 436 24.44 7.75 28.11
N ASN A 437 23.42 8.06 28.89
CA ASN A 437 22.29 7.18 29.14
C ASN A 437 21.50 6.91 27.84
N PHE A 438 21.39 7.96 27.05
CA PHE A 438 20.79 7.92 25.72
C PHE A 438 21.82 8.30 24.65
N VAL A 439 21.64 7.74 23.47
CA VAL A 439 22.32 8.13 22.23
C VAL A 439 21.32 8.71 21.28
N LEU A 440 21.67 9.83 20.65
CA LEU A 440 20.89 10.47 19.62
C LEU A 440 21.70 10.48 18.32
N PHE A 441 21.23 9.74 17.31
CA PHE A 441 21.78 9.82 15.97
C PHE A 441 21.23 11.05 15.29
N LEU A 442 22.10 11.90 14.75
CA LEU A 442 21.74 13.14 14.09
C LEU A 442 22.55 13.32 12.81
N ASN A 443 21.88 13.46 11.67
CA ASN A 443 22.59 13.76 10.44
C ASN A 443 23.22 15.16 10.48
N ASN A 444 24.39 15.30 9.83
CA ASN A 444 25.11 16.58 9.77
C ASN A 444 24.40 17.67 8.93
N ASP A 445 23.39 17.32 8.14
CA ASP A 445 22.58 18.23 7.32
C ASP A 445 21.22 18.57 7.95
N THR A 446 21.14 18.49 9.27
CA THR A 446 19.95 18.92 10.05
C THR A 446 20.12 20.30 10.66
N GLU A 447 19.00 21.00 10.91
CA GLU A 447 18.95 22.29 11.59
C GLU A 447 17.82 22.33 12.63
N VAL A 448 18.15 22.58 13.91
CA VAL A 448 17.17 22.69 14.98
C VAL A 448 16.28 23.92 14.81
N LYS A 449 14.95 23.71 14.85
CA LYS A 449 13.93 24.76 14.78
C LYS A 449 13.29 25.06 16.14
N ALA A 450 12.88 24.03 16.87
CA ALA A 450 12.22 24.15 18.16
C ALA A 450 13.25 24.03 19.31
N PRO A 451 13.45 25.04 20.18
CA PRO A 451 14.48 24.98 21.21
C PRO A 451 14.35 23.81 22.19
N ARG A 452 13.14 23.39 22.50
CA ARG A 452 12.83 22.29 23.44
C ARG A 452 12.80 20.90 22.81
N TRP A 453 13.21 20.76 21.57
CA TRP A 453 13.13 19.50 20.80
C TRP A 453 13.71 18.29 21.54
N LEU A 454 14.90 18.46 22.17
CA LEU A 454 15.58 17.38 22.88
C LEU A 454 14.88 17.04 24.20
N SER A 455 14.40 18.04 24.95
CA SER A 455 13.61 17.85 26.17
C SER A 455 12.36 17.01 25.88
N GLN A 456 11.67 17.29 24.79
CA GLN A 456 10.50 16.54 24.37
C GLN A 456 10.85 15.09 24.01
N MET A 457 11.90 14.85 23.24
CA MET A 457 12.34 13.51 22.90
C MET A 457 12.77 12.70 24.13
N VAL A 458 13.55 13.30 25.04
CA VAL A 458 14.00 12.64 26.29
C VAL A 458 12.82 12.31 27.18
N GLY A 459 11.83 13.20 27.28
CA GLY A 459 10.62 12.96 28.08
C GLY A 459 9.93 11.66 27.72
N TYR A 460 9.72 11.40 26.42
CA TYR A 460 9.14 10.12 25.95
C TYR A 460 10.12 8.94 26.06
N ALA A 461 11.41 9.16 25.78
CA ALA A 461 12.42 8.09 25.85
C ALA A 461 12.61 7.52 27.28
N GLN A 462 12.25 8.25 28.31
CA GLN A 462 12.26 7.79 29.71
C GLN A 462 11.12 6.81 30.02
N MET A 463 10.07 6.72 29.20
CA MET A 463 8.99 5.76 29.41
C MET A 463 9.50 4.33 29.21
N PRO A 464 9.26 3.39 30.13
CA PRO A 464 9.94 2.08 30.14
C PRO A 464 9.79 1.27 28.86
N ALA A 465 8.65 1.35 28.20
CA ALA A 465 8.34 0.60 26.98
C ALA A 465 8.68 1.37 25.68
N VAL A 466 9.21 2.59 25.76
CA VAL A 466 9.64 3.35 24.58
C VAL A 466 11.07 2.95 24.23
N GLY A 467 11.25 2.40 23.03
CA GLY A 467 12.54 1.96 22.49
C GLY A 467 13.28 3.02 21.70
N ALA A 468 12.57 3.78 20.89
CA ALA A 468 13.12 4.87 20.09
C ALA A 468 12.14 6.04 19.99
N VAL A 469 12.68 7.27 19.89
CA VAL A 469 11.92 8.49 19.64
C VAL A 469 12.48 9.21 18.42
N GLY A 470 11.62 9.56 17.46
CA GLY A 470 11.98 10.28 16.24
C GLY A 470 11.33 11.66 16.18
N ALA A 471 12.03 12.61 15.59
CA ALA A 471 11.58 13.99 15.42
C ALA A 471 10.70 14.19 14.17
N LYS A 472 9.96 15.31 14.13
CA LYS A 472 9.35 15.85 12.91
C LYS A 472 10.44 16.52 12.07
N LEU A 473 10.72 15.98 10.90
CA LEU A 473 11.68 16.56 9.97
C LEU A 473 10.95 17.27 8.83
N MET A 474 11.50 18.40 8.41
CA MET A 474 10.93 19.24 7.37
C MET A 474 11.96 19.52 6.28
N PHE A 475 11.52 19.57 5.04
CA PHE A 475 12.31 20.14 3.95
C PHE A 475 12.51 21.66 4.15
N ALA A 476 13.49 22.24 3.45
CA ALA A 476 13.76 23.68 3.50
C ALA A 476 12.57 24.56 3.06
N ASP A 477 11.65 24.01 2.25
CA ASP A 477 10.43 24.71 1.79
C ASP A 477 9.26 24.62 2.79
N GLY A 478 9.46 24.02 3.96
CA GLY A 478 8.46 23.91 5.03
C GLY A 478 7.46 22.77 4.88
N ARG A 479 7.68 21.83 3.93
CA ARG A 479 6.90 20.59 3.83
C ARG A 479 7.49 19.51 4.73
N ILE A 480 6.62 18.59 5.17
CA ILE A 480 7.02 17.44 5.98
C ILE A 480 7.90 16.51 5.14
N GLN A 481 9.04 16.12 5.71
CA GLN A 481 9.88 15.07 5.18
C GLN A 481 9.65 13.75 5.91
N HIS A 482 9.54 13.82 7.26
CA HIS A 482 9.31 12.67 8.11
C HIS A 482 8.40 13.03 9.28
N ALA A 483 7.35 12.22 9.46
CA ALA A 483 6.45 12.25 10.60
C ALA A 483 6.14 10.82 11.09
N GLY A 484 7.18 9.97 11.17
CA GLY A 484 7.10 8.54 11.44
C GLY A 484 7.21 7.70 10.16
N VAL A 485 7.39 6.39 10.30
CA VAL A 485 7.60 5.45 9.18
C VAL A 485 6.50 4.40 9.17
N ILE A 486 5.86 4.24 8.01
CA ILE A 486 4.83 3.23 7.72
C ILE A 486 5.49 2.06 6.99
N HIS A 487 5.23 0.82 7.43
CA HIS A 487 5.60 -0.39 6.69
C HIS A 487 4.59 -0.73 5.61
N GLY A 488 5.07 -1.24 4.47
CA GLY A 488 4.25 -1.70 3.35
C GLY A 488 4.06 -0.67 2.24
N LEU A 489 4.44 0.60 2.44
CA LEU A 489 4.50 1.59 1.37
C LEU A 489 5.43 1.14 0.23
N TYR A 490 5.22 1.71 -0.96
CA TYR A 490 6.10 1.47 -2.12
C TYR A 490 6.30 -0.03 -2.42
N HIS A 491 5.20 -0.81 -2.35
CA HIS A 491 5.21 -2.26 -2.62
C HIS A 491 6.06 -3.08 -1.64
N GLY A 492 5.76 -2.93 -0.35
CA GLY A 492 6.37 -3.72 0.72
C GLY A 492 7.66 -3.15 1.30
N LEU A 493 7.95 -1.88 1.02
CA LEU A 493 9.02 -1.14 1.66
C LEU A 493 8.51 -0.37 2.88
N ALA A 494 9.36 0.45 3.46
CA ALA A 494 9.01 1.39 4.51
C ALA A 494 9.20 2.82 3.99
N GLY A 495 8.28 3.71 4.36
CA GLY A 495 8.32 5.10 3.91
C GLY A 495 7.79 6.07 4.96
N PRO A 496 8.17 7.36 4.87
CA PRO A 496 7.76 8.38 5.84
C PRO A 496 6.29 8.77 5.66
N ALA A 497 5.55 8.85 6.75
CA ALA A 497 4.19 9.35 6.79
C ALA A 497 4.13 10.84 6.44
N PHE A 498 3.08 11.26 5.72
CA PHE A 498 2.78 12.65 5.35
C PHE A 498 3.88 13.37 4.56
N LYS A 499 4.75 12.63 3.86
CA LYS A 499 5.83 13.23 3.06
C LYS A 499 5.24 14.22 2.06
N LEU A 500 5.90 15.39 1.92
CA LEU A 500 5.53 16.53 1.08
C LEU A 500 4.24 17.27 1.49
N THR A 501 3.56 16.89 2.55
CA THR A 501 2.45 17.66 3.13
C THR A 501 2.99 18.95 3.76
N PRO A 502 2.32 20.11 3.62
CA PRO A 502 2.68 21.32 4.36
C PRO A 502 2.73 21.08 5.88
N SER A 503 3.75 21.61 6.57
CA SER A 503 3.97 21.30 7.98
C SER A 503 2.88 21.82 8.94
N TRP A 504 2.06 22.78 8.49
CA TRP A 504 0.89 23.31 9.22
C TRP A 504 -0.37 22.47 9.02
N GLU A 505 -0.42 21.56 8.08
CA GLU A 505 -1.52 20.61 7.93
C GLU A 505 -1.38 19.49 8.96
N HIS A 506 -2.51 19.15 9.59
CA HIS A 506 -2.51 18.18 10.70
C HIS A 506 -2.67 16.72 10.21
N GLY A 507 -3.04 16.53 8.93
CA GLY A 507 -3.25 15.22 8.33
C GLY A 507 -4.47 14.46 8.88
N TYR A 508 -4.57 13.18 8.52
CA TYR A 508 -5.64 12.30 8.97
C TYR A 508 -5.64 12.18 10.49
N LEU A 509 -6.78 12.45 11.15
CA LEU A 509 -6.96 12.43 12.61
C LEU A 509 -5.86 13.20 13.38
N ALA A 510 -5.36 14.29 12.81
CA ALA A 510 -4.26 15.10 13.33
C ALA A 510 -2.92 14.34 13.52
N TYR A 511 -2.71 13.20 12.88
CA TYR A 511 -1.55 12.32 13.10
C TYR A 511 -0.20 12.96 12.75
N ALA A 512 -0.16 14.01 11.92
CA ALA A 512 1.06 14.78 11.66
C ALA A 512 1.43 15.76 12.79
N SER A 513 0.52 15.98 13.77
CA SER A 513 0.65 16.99 14.82
C SER A 513 0.46 16.47 16.24
N VAL A 514 0.29 15.16 16.43
CA VAL A 514 0.13 14.51 17.73
C VAL A 514 1.21 13.45 17.94
N VAL A 515 1.55 13.20 19.20
CA VAL A 515 2.44 12.09 19.57
C VAL A 515 1.75 10.77 19.27
N ARG A 516 2.45 9.85 18.61
CA ARG A 516 1.90 8.52 18.34
C ARG A 516 2.98 7.47 18.11
N ASN A 517 2.56 6.21 18.11
CA ASN A 517 3.43 5.11 17.74
C ASN A 517 3.45 4.89 16.22
N TYR A 518 4.61 4.48 15.73
CA TYR A 518 4.86 4.04 14.37
C TYR A 518 5.73 2.77 14.34
N SER A 519 5.76 2.09 13.22
CA SER A 519 6.61 0.92 13.04
C SER A 519 8.10 1.25 13.12
N ALA A 520 8.49 2.47 12.69
CA ALA A 520 9.85 2.96 12.81
C ALA A 520 9.91 4.49 12.82
N VAL A 521 11.09 5.03 13.11
CA VAL A 521 11.49 6.44 13.00
C VAL A 521 12.88 6.51 12.39
N THR A 522 13.21 7.63 11.71
CA THR A 522 14.48 7.73 10.96
C THR A 522 15.68 8.12 11.81
N ALA A 523 16.84 7.52 11.53
CA ALA A 523 18.11 7.87 12.15
C ALA A 523 18.67 9.24 11.74
N ALA A 524 18.01 9.96 10.84
CA ALA A 524 18.34 11.37 10.62
C ALA A 524 18.15 12.22 11.90
N CYS A 525 17.21 11.81 12.80
CA CYS A 525 17.09 12.28 14.18
C CYS A 525 16.38 11.22 15.03
N LEU A 526 17.13 10.30 15.64
CA LEU A 526 16.64 9.17 16.43
C LEU A 526 17.31 9.12 17.79
N LEU A 527 16.50 9.17 18.84
CA LEU A 527 16.93 9.00 20.24
C LEU A 527 16.58 7.60 20.73
N THR A 528 17.55 6.90 21.31
CA THR A 528 17.35 5.58 21.96
C THR A 528 18.23 5.41 23.20
N SER A 529 17.87 4.50 24.10
CA SER A 529 18.75 4.12 25.22
C SER A 529 20.03 3.47 24.69
N ARG A 530 21.21 3.99 25.12
CA ARG A 530 22.50 3.39 24.76
C ARG A 530 22.58 1.91 25.14
N ARG A 531 22.10 1.55 26.33
CA ARG A 531 22.05 0.16 26.80
C ARG A 531 21.26 -0.71 25.85
N ARG A 532 20.03 -0.31 25.48
CA ARG A 532 19.18 -1.06 24.54
C ARG A 532 19.81 -1.19 23.15
N PHE A 533 20.43 -0.12 22.67
CA PHE A 533 21.13 -0.15 21.38
C PHE A 533 22.22 -1.22 21.37
N LEU A 534 23.04 -1.28 22.40
CA LEU A 534 24.12 -2.29 22.55
C LEU A 534 23.56 -3.72 22.76
N GLU A 535 22.53 -3.88 23.59
CA GLU A 535 21.86 -5.18 23.83
C GLU A 535 21.26 -5.78 22.56
N LEU A 536 20.80 -4.94 21.61
CA LEU A 536 20.29 -5.37 20.31
C LEU A 536 21.38 -5.57 19.25
N GLY A 537 22.65 -5.33 19.57
CA GLY A 537 23.77 -5.44 18.64
C GLY A 537 23.92 -4.26 17.68
N GLY A 538 23.33 -3.10 18.00
CA GLY A 538 23.41 -1.89 17.19
C GLY A 538 22.62 -1.97 15.87
N PHE A 539 23.02 -1.18 14.89
CA PHE A 539 22.52 -1.29 13.51
C PHE A 539 23.08 -2.53 12.83
N ASN A 540 22.31 -3.16 11.94
CA ASN A 540 22.74 -4.31 11.15
C ASN A 540 23.69 -3.87 10.02
N GLU A 541 24.97 -3.76 10.32
CA GLU A 541 25.99 -3.26 9.38
C GLU A 541 26.28 -4.20 8.21
N ALA A 542 25.88 -5.47 8.32
CA ALA A 542 26.14 -6.48 7.30
C ALA A 542 25.13 -6.41 6.15
N GLU A 543 23.83 -6.22 6.48
CA GLU A 543 22.75 -6.22 5.51
C GLU A 543 22.27 -4.80 5.18
N PHE A 544 22.32 -3.87 6.14
CA PHE A 544 21.80 -2.50 6.02
C PHE A 544 22.88 -1.48 6.39
N GLY A 545 23.88 -1.37 5.53
CA GLY A 545 25.01 -0.47 5.77
C GLY A 545 24.64 1.01 5.69
N VAL A 546 23.68 1.36 4.82
CA VAL A 546 23.36 2.73 4.45
C VAL A 546 21.86 3.02 4.52
N ALA A 547 21.00 2.21 3.88
CA ALA A 547 19.56 2.36 3.90
C ALA A 547 18.91 1.33 4.83
N TYR A 548 17.70 1.62 5.31
CA TYR A 548 16.87 0.73 6.17
C TYR A 548 17.49 0.30 7.51
N ASN A 549 18.67 0.76 7.87
CA ASN A 549 19.32 0.40 9.14
C ASN A 549 18.53 0.88 10.37
N ASP A 550 17.95 2.07 10.28
CA ASP A 550 17.06 2.66 11.29
C ASP A 550 15.72 1.91 11.37
N VAL A 551 15.16 1.55 10.23
CA VAL A 551 13.92 0.79 10.14
C VAL A 551 14.10 -0.61 10.71
N ASP A 552 15.17 -1.32 10.32
CA ASP A 552 15.56 -2.62 10.85
C ASP A 552 15.74 -2.58 12.37
N PHE A 553 16.48 -1.58 12.87
CA PHE A 553 16.70 -1.40 14.31
C PHE A 553 15.37 -1.16 15.05
N CYS A 554 14.51 -0.31 14.54
CA CYS A 554 13.18 -0.07 15.09
C CYS A 554 12.31 -1.34 15.09
N TYR A 555 12.35 -2.13 14.02
CA TYR A 555 11.59 -3.39 13.98
C TYR A 555 12.10 -4.40 15.00
N ARG A 556 13.41 -4.52 15.19
CA ARG A 556 13.98 -5.37 16.26
C ARG A 556 13.61 -4.90 17.66
N LEU A 557 13.46 -3.58 17.88
CA LEU A 557 12.89 -3.02 19.10
C LEU A 557 11.43 -3.46 19.30
N VAL A 558 10.60 -3.31 18.25
CA VAL A 558 9.17 -3.68 18.29
C VAL A 558 9.01 -5.18 18.55
N ASP A 559 9.81 -6.03 17.93
CA ASP A 559 9.78 -7.49 18.12
C ASP A 559 10.19 -7.92 19.55
N ARG A 560 10.88 -7.03 20.29
CA ARG A 560 11.18 -7.18 21.73
C ARG A 560 10.15 -6.54 22.67
N GLY A 561 9.02 -6.05 22.11
CA GLY A 561 7.93 -5.42 22.87
C GLY A 561 8.13 -3.93 23.20
N TYR A 562 9.17 -3.28 22.65
CA TYR A 562 9.33 -1.84 22.73
C TYR A 562 8.50 -1.13 21.65
N ARG A 563 8.29 0.17 21.81
CA ARG A 563 7.57 1.01 20.86
C ARG A 563 8.43 2.14 20.31
N CYS A 564 8.22 2.49 19.04
CA CYS A 564 8.79 3.70 18.44
C CYS A 564 7.78 4.83 18.52
N VAL A 565 8.22 6.00 18.95
CA VAL A 565 7.38 7.18 19.17
C VAL A 565 7.78 8.31 18.23
N TYR A 566 6.82 8.85 17.52
CA TYR A 566 6.95 10.09 16.77
C TYR A 566 6.62 11.26 17.68
N CYS A 567 7.53 12.24 17.76
CA CYS A 567 7.41 13.45 18.58
C CYS A 567 7.25 14.70 17.68
N PRO A 568 6.03 15.22 17.47
CA PRO A 568 5.78 16.36 16.58
C PRO A 568 6.37 17.68 17.06
N ASP A 569 6.61 17.81 18.38
CA ASP A 569 7.17 19.02 18.99
C ASP A 569 8.70 19.10 18.89
N ALA A 570 9.36 17.99 18.56
CA ALA A 570 10.77 17.96 18.18
C ALA A 570 10.91 18.29 16.69
N GLN A 571 11.12 19.57 16.36
CA GLN A 571 11.12 20.05 14.98
C GLN A 571 12.51 20.45 14.50
N LEU A 572 12.93 19.83 13.37
CA LEU A 572 14.19 20.16 12.69
C LEU A 572 13.95 20.27 11.16
N ASN A 573 14.73 21.11 10.48
CA ASN A 573 14.91 20.99 9.03
C ASN A 573 15.91 19.88 8.77
N HIS A 574 15.75 19.17 7.65
CA HIS A 574 16.70 18.19 7.13
C HIS A 574 16.91 18.42 5.65
N TYR A 575 18.13 18.76 5.27
CA TYR A 575 18.53 19.18 3.92
C TYR A 575 18.96 17.96 3.06
N GLU A 576 18.11 16.93 3.01
CA GLU A 576 18.37 15.64 2.36
C GLU A 576 18.93 15.79 0.93
N GLY A 577 19.88 14.92 0.56
CA GLY A 577 20.41 14.81 -0.80
C GLY A 577 21.71 15.59 -1.07
N TYR A 578 22.18 16.43 -0.17
CA TYR A 578 23.43 17.17 -0.35
C TYR A 578 24.67 16.26 -0.33
N SER A 579 24.63 15.15 0.40
CA SER A 579 25.79 14.28 0.60
C SER A 579 25.84 13.04 -0.30
N ARG A 580 24.70 12.49 -0.77
CA ARG A 580 24.64 11.18 -1.44
C ARG A 580 23.76 11.09 -2.68
N GLY A 581 22.87 12.06 -2.93
CA GLY A 581 21.80 11.94 -3.91
C GLY A 581 20.72 10.92 -3.45
N PHE A 582 19.67 10.75 -4.26
CA PHE A 582 18.46 9.94 -3.92
C PHE A 582 18.54 8.49 -4.43
N ARG A 583 19.66 7.78 -4.28
CA ARG A 583 19.79 6.39 -4.77
C ARG A 583 19.85 5.39 -3.64
N ASP A 584 18.84 4.53 -3.54
CA ASP A 584 18.89 3.35 -2.68
C ASP A 584 19.82 2.28 -3.26
N ASP A 585 20.51 1.52 -2.38
CA ASP A 585 21.28 0.35 -2.82
C ASP A 585 20.30 -0.80 -3.13
N PRO A 586 20.27 -1.31 -4.38
CA PRO A 586 19.36 -2.39 -4.75
C PRO A 586 19.50 -3.66 -3.90
N ALA A 587 20.69 -3.94 -3.38
CA ALA A 587 20.92 -5.10 -2.52
C ALA A 587 20.26 -4.92 -1.14
N GLU A 588 20.36 -3.74 -0.54
CA GLU A 588 19.71 -3.43 0.74
C GLU A 588 18.18 -3.43 0.59
N VAL A 589 17.64 -2.92 -0.52
CA VAL A 589 16.20 -2.99 -0.85
C VAL A 589 15.72 -4.44 -0.95
N ALA A 590 16.46 -5.30 -1.65
CA ALA A 590 16.11 -6.71 -1.81
C ALA A 590 16.18 -7.46 -0.47
N ALA A 591 17.23 -7.24 0.32
CA ALA A 591 17.38 -7.81 1.66
C ALA A 591 16.23 -7.39 2.59
N PHE A 592 15.86 -6.10 2.57
CA PHE A 592 14.75 -5.57 3.36
C PHE A 592 13.42 -6.25 3.01
N LYS A 593 13.08 -6.33 1.72
CA LYS A 593 11.88 -7.02 1.26
C LYS A 593 11.87 -8.49 1.64
N GLN A 594 12.99 -9.19 1.50
CA GLN A 594 13.08 -10.60 1.85
C GLN A 594 12.88 -10.82 3.36
N THR A 595 13.52 -10.00 4.19
CA THR A 595 13.47 -10.13 5.65
C THR A 595 12.10 -9.78 6.22
N TYR A 596 11.45 -8.73 5.69
CA TYR A 596 10.23 -8.14 6.27
C TYR A 596 8.96 -8.34 5.43
N ARG A 597 8.97 -9.19 4.40
CA ARG A 597 7.85 -9.40 3.45
C ARG A 597 6.51 -9.76 4.09
N HIS A 598 6.53 -10.41 5.26
CA HIS A 598 5.32 -10.84 5.98
C HIS A 598 4.97 -9.94 7.16
N ARG A 599 5.72 -8.84 7.34
CA ARG A 599 5.46 -7.92 8.45
C ARG A 599 4.19 -7.12 8.15
N ARG A 600 3.29 -7.02 9.13
CA ARG A 600 2.16 -6.10 9.13
C ARG A 600 2.55 -4.87 9.95
N ASP A 601 2.11 -3.68 9.52
CA ASP A 601 2.20 -2.47 10.33
C ASP A 601 1.04 -2.42 11.33
N PRO A 602 1.28 -2.56 12.65
CA PRO A 602 0.21 -2.52 13.64
C PRO A 602 -0.35 -1.12 13.84
N TRP A 603 0.40 -0.06 13.48
CA TRP A 603 -0.01 1.32 13.66
C TRP A 603 -0.55 1.98 12.40
N TYR A 604 -0.81 1.18 11.35
CA TYR A 604 -1.43 1.64 10.10
C TYR A 604 -2.66 0.79 9.77
N SER A 605 -3.82 1.45 9.64
CA SER A 605 -5.08 0.73 9.41
C SER A 605 -5.12 0.07 8.02
N PRO A 606 -5.61 -1.17 7.91
CA PRO A 606 -5.76 -1.84 6.62
C PRO A 606 -6.78 -1.18 5.67
N HIS A 607 -7.59 -0.24 6.15
CA HIS A 607 -8.52 0.55 5.35
C HIS A 607 -7.90 1.79 4.70
N LEU A 608 -6.60 2.02 4.92
CA LEU A 608 -5.86 3.15 4.38
C LEU A 608 -4.90 2.71 3.28
N SER A 609 -4.66 3.62 2.33
CA SER A 609 -3.82 3.38 1.16
C SER A 609 -2.35 3.16 1.53
N LEU A 610 -1.72 2.16 0.93
CA LEU A 610 -0.26 1.98 0.95
C LEU A 610 0.40 2.42 -0.36
N THR A 611 -0.35 3.07 -1.27
CA THR A 611 0.19 3.61 -2.53
C THR A 611 0.69 5.05 -2.40
N ASP A 612 0.34 5.70 -1.30
CA ASP A 612 0.76 7.06 -0.95
C ASP A 612 0.89 7.21 0.58
N GLU A 613 1.49 8.30 1.03
CA GLU A 613 1.79 8.59 2.43
C GLU A 613 0.70 9.39 3.16
N GLN A 614 -0.49 9.59 2.51
CA GLN A 614 -1.48 10.59 2.94
C GLN A 614 -2.64 10.02 3.76
N PHE A 615 -2.65 8.73 4.09
CA PHE A 615 -3.72 8.07 4.83
C PHE A 615 -5.08 8.11 4.11
N ASN A 616 -5.08 8.05 2.79
CA ASN A 616 -6.30 8.05 2.00
C ASN A 616 -7.11 6.77 2.21
N VAL A 617 -8.43 6.92 2.39
CA VAL A 617 -9.34 5.76 2.55
C VAL A 617 -9.45 4.98 1.25
N ILE A 618 -9.33 3.65 1.34
CA ILE A 618 -9.54 2.74 0.21
C ILE A 618 -10.78 1.87 0.42
N PRO A 619 -11.55 1.56 -0.61
CA PRO A 619 -12.72 0.69 -0.54
C PRO A 619 -12.27 -0.78 -0.41
N ARG A 620 -11.89 -1.20 0.78
CA ARG A 620 -11.41 -2.54 1.11
C ARG A 620 -12.28 -3.17 2.21
N THR A 621 -12.51 -4.48 2.10
CA THR A 621 -13.11 -5.32 3.13
C THR A 621 -12.02 -6.13 3.82
N ILE A 622 -12.08 -6.30 5.13
CA ILE A 622 -11.21 -7.24 5.84
C ILE A 622 -11.82 -8.63 5.70
N ALA A 623 -11.10 -9.50 4.99
CA ALA A 623 -11.51 -10.88 4.78
C ALA A 623 -11.08 -11.76 5.96
N ALA A 624 -12.00 -12.55 6.49
CA ALA A 624 -11.67 -13.60 7.44
C ALA A 624 -11.06 -14.83 6.72
N ARG A 625 -10.29 -15.65 7.43
CA ARG A 625 -9.70 -16.88 6.90
C ARG A 625 -10.80 -17.92 6.67
N ARG A 626 -11.00 -18.33 5.41
CA ARG A 626 -12.02 -19.30 5.03
C ARG A 626 -11.58 -20.74 5.21
N GLN A 627 -12.56 -21.61 5.51
CA GLN A 627 -12.35 -23.07 5.58
C GLN A 627 -12.64 -23.78 4.25
N LYS A 628 -13.54 -23.24 3.42
CA LYS A 628 -13.94 -23.84 2.14
C LYS A 628 -13.48 -22.98 0.95
N PRO A 629 -13.04 -23.61 -0.16
CA PRO A 629 -12.67 -22.86 -1.36
C PRO A 629 -13.88 -22.16 -2.01
N ILE A 630 -13.64 -21.01 -2.66
CA ILE A 630 -14.68 -20.21 -3.32
C ILE A 630 -15.00 -20.86 -4.69
N PRO A 631 -16.27 -21.24 -4.96
CA PRO A 631 -16.68 -21.65 -6.31
C PRO A 631 -16.59 -20.45 -7.27
N ILE A 632 -15.72 -20.54 -8.29
CA ILE A 632 -15.43 -19.42 -9.18
C ILE A 632 -15.43 -19.84 -10.64
N VAL A 633 -16.05 -19.02 -11.51
CA VAL A 633 -15.86 -19.12 -12.97
C VAL A 633 -14.75 -18.17 -13.40
N MET A 634 -13.75 -18.69 -14.06
CA MET A 634 -12.59 -17.93 -14.56
C MET A 634 -12.60 -17.94 -16.09
N THR A 635 -12.72 -16.74 -16.71
CA THR A 635 -12.70 -16.64 -18.17
C THR A 635 -11.28 -16.46 -18.70
N ALA A 636 -10.94 -17.16 -19.79
CA ALA A 636 -9.71 -17.00 -20.54
C ALA A 636 -10.04 -16.67 -21.99
N LEU A 637 -9.25 -15.84 -22.65
CA LEU A 637 -9.44 -15.51 -24.07
C LEU A 637 -9.14 -16.71 -24.98
N SER A 638 -8.14 -17.51 -24.61
CA SER A 638 -7.75 -18.77 -25.28
C SER A 638 -7.06 -19.70 -24.28
N LEU A 639 -6.89 -20.95 -24.62
CA LEU A 639 -6.07 -21.92 -23.90
C LEU A 639 -4.70 -22.14 -24.57
N ASN A 640 -4.22 -21.15 -25.32
CA ASN A 640 -2.87 -21.11 -25.86
C ASN A 640 -1.84 -20.76 -24.80
N CYS A 641 -0.57 -21.17 -25.01
CA CYS A 641 0.54 -20.86 -24.09
C CYS A 641 1.07 -19.43 -24.24
N GLU A 642 0.18 -18.45 -24.41
CA GLU A 642 0.51 -17.03 -24.45
C GLU A 642 0.62 -16.42 -23.03
N GLY A 643 1.13 -15.18 -22.92
CA GLY A 643 1.43 -14.56 -21.64
C GLY A 643 0.26 -14.47 -20.66
N ALA A 644 -0.91 -13.97 -21.11
CA ALA A 644 -2.07 -13.80 -20.22
C ALA A 644 -2.72 -15.14 -19.82
N PRO A 645 -3.00 -16.09 -20.74
CA PRO A 645 -3.51 -17.41 -20.38
C PRO A 645 -2.54 -18.21 -19.49
N TRP A 646 -1.24 -18.15 -19.78
CA TRP A 646 -0.23 -18.85 -18.98
C TRP A 646 -0.15 -18.30 -17.54
N SER A 647 -0.12 -16.98 -17.38
CA SER A 647 -0.14 -16.35 -16.05
C SER A 647 -1.41 -16.70 -15.26
N GLN A 648 -2.57 -16.80 -15.95
CA GLN A 648 -3.80 -17.25 -15.33
C GLN A 648 -3.71 -18.70 -14.86
N TYR A 649 -3.14 -19.59 -15.68
CA TYR A 649 -2.95 -21.00 -15.31
C TYR A 649 -2.09 -21.14 -14.04
N GLU A 650 -0.92 -20.49 -13.98
CA GLU A 650 -0.03 -20.56 -12.81
C GLU A 650 -0.71 -20.03 -11.54
N LEU A 651 -1.38 -18.88 -11.64
CA LEU A 651 -2.18 -18.31 -10.54
C LEU A 651 -3.28 -19.30 -10.09
N THR A 652 -4.05 -19.84 -11.03
CA THR A 652 -5.16 -20.74 -10.73
C THR A 652 -4.68 -22.01 -10.04
N LYS A 653 -3.64 -22.65 -10.59
CA LYS A 653 -3.01 -23.85 -10.02
C LYS A 653 -2.61 -23.64 -8.56
N GLU A 654 -1.95 -22.52 -8.27
CA GLU A 654 -1.46 -22.24 -6.91
C GLU A 654 -2.61 -21.92 -5.95
N LEU A 655 -3.62 -21.16 -6.36
CA LEU A 655 -4.81 -20.87 -5.56
C LEU A 655 -5.64 -22.14 -5.25
N VAL A 656 -5.72 -23.10 -6.19
CA VAL A 656 -6.34 -24.42 -5.95
C VAL A 656 -5.51 -25.23 -4.96
N ARG A 657 -4.18 -25.27 -5.11
CA ARG A 657 -3.28 -25.95 -4.17
C ARG A 657 -3.43 -25.41 -2.73
N ARG A 658 -3.63 -24.09 -2.59
CA ARG A 658 -3.87 -23.42 -1.30
C ARG A 658 -5.31 -23.53 -0.81
N ARG A 659 -6.21 -24.20 -1.55
CA ARG A 659 -7.64 -24.32 -1.25
C ARG A 659 -8.39 -22.98 -1.11
N VAL A 660 -7.94 -21.96 -1.85
CA VAL A 660 -8.60 -20.65 -1.87
C VAL A 660 -9.84 -20.68 -2.77
N ILE A 661 -9.73 -21.32 -3.96
CA ILE A 661 -10.77 -21.37 -4.97
C ILE A 661 -11.07 -22.81 -5.42
N ALA A 662 -12.31 -23.02 -5.91
CA ALA A 662 -12.76 -24.19 -6.66
C ALA A 662 -13.18 -23.70 -8.08
N PRO A 663 -12.27 -23.61 -9.06
CA PRO A 663 -12.53 -22.94 -10.32
C PRO A 663 -13.17 -23.86 -11.37
N ILE A 664 -13.98 -23.23 -12.25
CA ILE A 664 -14.29 -23.73 -13.60
C ILE A 664 -13.69 -22.72 -14.59
N VAL A 665 -12.84 -23.18 -15.49
CA VAL A 665 -12.21 -22.33 -16.52
C VAL A 665 -13.05 -22.36 -17.79
N PHE A 666 -13.49 -21.19 -18.26
CA PHE A 666 -14.19 -21.01 -19.52
C PHE A 666 -13.27 -20.37 -20.56
N SER A 667 -13.25 -20.93 -21.77
CA SER A 667 -12.52 -20.34 -22.90
C SER A 667 -13.28 -20.53 -24.23
N PRO A 668 -13.29 -19.51 -25.12
CA PRO A 668 -13.85 -19.64 -26.43
C PRO A 668 -12.93 -20.38 -27.42
N VAL A 669 -11.65 -20.49 -27.09
CA VAL A 669 -10.65 -21.12 -27.98
C VAL A 669 -9.94 -22.22 -27.22
N ASP A 670 -10.03 -23.45 -27.74
CA ASP A 670 -9.29 -24.59 -27.19
C ASP A 670 -7.78 -24.45 -27.44
N GLY A 671 -6.98 -25.14 -26.67
CA GLY A 671 -5.53 -25.11 -26.82
C GLY A 671 -4.80 -25.95 -25.77
N PRO A 672 -3.47 -25.91 -25.84
CA PRO A 672 -2.62 -26.79 -25.03
C PRO A 672 -2.78 -26.66 -23.52
N LEU A 673 -3.19 -25.50 -23.00
CA LEU A 673 -3.38 -25.32 -21.57
C LEU A 673 -4.54 -26.15 -21.01
N ARG A 674 -5.44 -26.66 -21.88
CA ARG A 674 -6.53 -27.53 -21.44
C ARG A 674 -6.01 -28.72 -20.64
N SER A 675 -5.07 -29.47 -21.21
CA SER A 675 -4.49 -30.64 -20.54
C SER A 675 -3.81 -30.28 -19.22
N PHE A 676 -3.15 -29.11 -19.14
CA PHE A 676 -2.51 -28.64 -17.91
C PHE A 676 -3.53 -28.36 -16.80
N TYR A 677 -4.68 -27.78 -17.11
CA TYR A 677 -5.77 -27.58 -16.12
C TYR A 677 -6.38 -28.92 -15.71
N GLU A 678 -6.70 -29.79 -16.66
CA GLU A 678 -7.33 -31.10 -16.43
C GLU A 678 -6.42 -32.01 -15.57
N GLU A 679 -5.10 -31.99 -15.77
CA GLU A 679 -4.10 -32.68 -14.94
C GLU A 679 -4.11 -32.20 -13.46
N GLN A 680 -4.52 -30.97 -13.19
CA GLN A 680 -4.70 -30.45 -11.84
C GLN A 680 -6.11 -30.69 -11.28
N GLY A 681 -6.97 -31.45 -12.01
CA GLY A 681 -8.36 -31.68 -11.64
C GLY A 681 -9.27 -30.44 -11.80
N ILE A 682 -8.85 -29.46 -12.58
CA ILE A 682 -9.59 -28.21 -12.83
C ILE A 682 -10.48 -28.38 -14.08
N PRO A 683 -11.82 -28.28 -13.94
CA PRO A 683 -12.74 -28.40 -15.09
C PRO A 683 -12.53 -27.25 -16.09
N VAL A 684 -12.54 -27.62 -17.38
CA VAL A 684 -12.42 -26.67 -18.50
C VAL A 684 -13.66 -26.78 -19.41
N MET A 685 -14.30 -25.65 -19.65
CA MET A 685 -15.45 -25.50 -20.55
C MET A 685 -15.04 -24.71 -21.77
N VAL A 686 -15.05 -25.35 -22.91
CA VAL A 686 -14.78 -24.73 -24.24
C VAL A 686 -16.10 -24.55 -24.97
N ASP A 687 -16.47 -23.29 -25.26
CA ASP A 687 -17.71 -22.96 -25.97
C ASP A 687 -17.57 -21.63 -26.72
N ARG A 688 -18.48 -21.34 -27.64
CA ARG A 688 -18.46 -20.14 -28.47
C ARG A 688 -18.32 -18.86 -27.63
N HIS A 689 -17.47 -17.91 -28.07
CA HIS A 689 -17.33 -16.61 -27.45
C HIS A 689 -18.67 -15.87 -27.47
N PRO A 690 -19.15 -15.38 -26.30
CA PRO A 690 -20.47 -14.74 -26.20
C PRO A 690 -20.67 -13.54 -27.12
N LEU A 691 -19.61 -12.81 -27.47
CA LEU A 691 -19.68 -11.63 -28.32
C LEU A 691 -19.53 -11.96 -29.83
N TRP A 692 -19.27 -13.20 -30.23
CA TRP A 692 -19.13 -13.52 -31.65
C TRP A 692 -20.46 -13.46 -32.37
N GLY A 693 -20.55 -12.56 -33.37
CA GLY A 693 -21.73 -12.31 -34.16
C GLY A 693 -22.73 -11.33 -33.56
N VAL A 694 -22.36 -10.65 -32.46
CA VAL A 694 -23.15 -9.59 -31.88
C VAL A 694 -23.06 -8.34 -32.79
N THR A 695 -24.20 -7.89 -33.28
CA THR A 695 -24.32 -6.73 -34.18
C THR A 695 -25.08 -5.55 -33.58
N ASN A 696 -25.74 -5.76 -32.44
CA ASN A 696 -26.52 -4.74 -31.74
C ASN A 696 -26.64 -5.00 -30.23
N LEU A 697 -27.16 -4.02 -29.51
CA LEU A 697 -27.26 -4.08 -28.03
C LEU A 697 -28.17 -5.23 -27.54
N SER A 698 -29.28 -5.50 -28.24
CA SER A 698 -30.23 -6.55 -27.80
C SER A 698 -29.58 -7.95 -27.89
N GLU A 699 -28.80 -8.21 -28.94
CA GLU A 699 -28.04 -9.44 -29.07
C GLU A 699 -26.95 -9.58 -28.00
N TYR A 700 -26.29 -8.47 -27.68
CA TYR A 700 -25.34 -8.43 -26.57
C TYR A 700 -26.01 -8.80 -25.24
N GLU A 701 -27.14 -8.16 -24.92
CA GLU A 701 -27.86 -8.43 -23.66
C GLU A 701 -28.37 -9.88 -23.61
N ALA A 702 -28.80 -10.43 -24.73
CA ALA A 702 -29.16 -11.86 -24.81
C ALA A 702 -27.98 -12.78 -24.55
N ALA A 703 -26.80 -12.48 -25.13
CA ALA A 703 -25.57 -13.23 -24.91
C ALA A 703 -25.09 -13.16 -23.45
N VAL A 704 -25.18 -11.98 -22.82
CA VAL A 704 -24.86 -11.75 -21.40
C VAL A 704 -25.78 -12.60 -20.52
N ARG A 705 -27.11 -12.56 -20.74
CA ARG A 705 -28.07 -13.40 -20.00
C ARG A 705 -27.76 -14.90 -20.15
N ALA A 706 -27.45 -15.36 -21.37
CA ALA A 706 -27.11 -16.76 -21.59
C ALA A 706 -25.84 -17.17 -20.81
N PHE A 707 -24.84 -16.33 -20.77
CA PHE A 707 -23.60 -16.62 -20.02
C PHE A 707 -23.82 -16.52 -18.51
N SER A 708 -24.67 -15.59 -18.05
CA SER A 708 -25.12 -15.49 -16.65
C SER A 708 -25.76 -16.81 -16.19
N GLN A 709 -26.68 -17.38 -16.97
CA GLN A 709 -27.31 -18.66 -16.66
C GLN A 709 -26.31 -19.84 -16.59
N LYS A 710 -25.30 -19.83 -17.47
CA LYS A 710 -24.20 -20.81 -17.39
C LYS A 710 -23.41 -20.68 -16.10
N CYS A 711 -23.01 -19.48 -15.70
CA CYS A 711 -22.32 -19.25 -14.43
C CYS A 711 -23.11 -19.81 -13.24
N LEU A 712 -24.42 -19.52 -13.19
CA LEU A 712 -25.32 -20.05 -12.14
C LEU A 712 -25.44 -21.58 -12.19
N SER A 713 -25.59 -22.15 -13.39
CA SER A 713 -25.70 -23.61 -13.55
C SER A 713 -24.42 -24.36 -13.14
N TRP A 714 -23.27 -23.71 -13.22
CA TRP A 714 -21.99 -24.24 -12.76
C TRP A 714 -21.75 -24.02 -11.25
N GLY A 715 -22.70 -23.42 -10.55
CA GLY A 715 -22.60 -23.16 -9.11
C GLY A 715 -21.60 -22.07 -8.75
N ALA A 716 -21.34 -21.13 -9.66
CA ALA A 716 -20.42 -20.03 -9.39
C ALA A 716 -20.95 -19.12 -8.28
N GLU A 717 -20.06 -18.72 -7.38
CA GLU A 717 -20.28 -17.69 -6.37
C GLU A 717 -19.44 -16.43 -6.61
N LEU A 718 -18.50 -16.49 -7.56
CA LEU A 718 -17.62 -15.40 -7.98
C LEU A 718 -17.29 -15.58 -9.47
N VAL A 719 -17.09 -14.48 -10.18
CA VAL A 719 -16.60 -14.49 -11.57
C VAL A 719 -15.27 -13.73 -11.64
N TYR A 720 -14.25 -14.36 -12.24
CA TYR A 720 -13.01 -13.72 -12.60
C TYR A 720 -12.92 -13.56 -14.12
N ALA A 721 -12.88 -12.32 -14.58
CA ALA A 721 -12.73 -11.96 -15.98
C ALA A 721 -11.27 -11.59 -16.28
N ASN A 722 -10.63 -12.31 -17.22
CA ASN A 722 -9.24 -12.05 -17.62
C ASN A 722 -9.22 -11.44 -19.03
N THR A 723 -8.48 -10.35 -19.23
CA THR A 723 -8.40 -9.48 -20.41
C THR A 723 -9.56 -8.47 -20.57
N LEU A 724 -9.32 -7.41 -21.37
CA LEU A 724 -10.36 -6.42 -21.68
C LEU A 724 -11.57 -7.01 -22.40
N GLN A 725 -11.34 -7.97 -23.28
CA GLN A 725 -12.42 -8.60 -24.06
C GLN A 725 -13.41 -9.41 -23.21
N SER A 726 -13.03 -9.72 -21.96
CA SER A 726 -13.88 -10.46 -21.02
C SER A 726 -14.91 -9.60 -20.28
N PHE A 727 -15.12 -8.33 -20.69
CA PHE A 727 -16.11 -7.44 -20.04
C PHE A 727 -17.53 -8.03 -20.03
N TYR A 728 -17.89 -8.89 -21.01
CA TYR A 728 -19.15 -9.61 -21.01
C TYR A 728 -19.36 -10.50 -19.79
N ALA A 729 -18.29 -11.05 -19.23
CA ALA A 729 -18.35 -11.88 -18.03
C ALA A 729 -18.62 -11.04 -16.77
N VAL A 730 -18.11 -9.81 -16.74
CA VAL A 730 -18.46 -8.82 -15.71
C VAL A 730 -19.94 -8.46 -15.78
N ALA A 731 -20.46 -8.20 -16.98
CA ALA A 731 -21.89 -7.93 -17.19
C ALA A 731 -22.76 -9.13 -16.79
N ALA A 732 -22.33 -10.34 -17.14
CA ALA A 732 -23.05 -11.57 -16.79
C ALA A 732 -23.02 -11.86 -15.29
N ALA A 733 -21.92 -11.57 -14.61
CA ALA A 733 -21.85 -11.66 -13.16
C ALA A 733 -22.86 -10.71 -12.49
N ARG A 734 -22.93 -9.45 -12.96
CA ARG A 734 -23.92 -8.47 -12.49
C ARG A 734 -25.36 -8.94 -12.70
N GLU A 735 -25.66 -9.48 -13.88
CA GLU A 735 -27.00 -10.05 -14.20
C GLU A 735 -27.35 -11.23 -13.30
N ALA A 736 -26.32 -12.04 -12.92
CA ALA A 736 -26.48 -13.18 -12.00
C ALA A 736 -26.51 -12.79 -10.51
N GLY A 737 -26.32 -11.52 -10.16
CA GLY A 737 -26.14 -11.10 -8.76
C GLY A 737 -24.84 -11.61 -8.12
N LEU A 738 -23.83 -11.98 -8.93
CA LEU A 738 -22.54 -12.48 -8.46
C LEU A 738 -21.51 -11.35 -8.41
N PRO A 739 -20.57 -11.38 -7.45
CA PRO A 739 -19.44 -10.48 -7.47
C PRO A 739 -18.52 -10.83 -8.66
N ALA A 740 -17.79 -9.82 -9.14
CA ALA A 740 -16.79 -10.00 -10.18
C ALA A 740 -15.46 -9.38 -9.78
N VAL A 741 -14.37 -10.00 -10.24
CA VAL A 741 -13.03 -9.41 -10.28
C VAL A 741 -12.61 -9.41 -11.75
N TRP A 742 -12.18 -8.25 -12.25
CA TRP A 742 -11.78 -8.09 -13.64
C TRP A 742 -10.31 -7.71 -13.75
N ASN A 743 -9.55 -8.45 -14.56
CA ASN A 743 -8.13 -8.23 -14.79
C ASN A 743 -7.85 -7.84 -16.26
N PRO A 744 -7.95 -6.55 -16.63
CA PRO A 744 -7.45 -6.04 -17.89
C PRO A 744 -5.93 -6.27 -18.01
N ARG A 745 -5.51 -6.90 -19.08
CA ARG A 745 -4.10 -7.23 -19.37
C ARG A 745 -3.53 -6.39 -20.50
N GLU A 746 -4.34 -5.52 -21.06
CA GLU A 746 -4.05 -4.67 -22.20
C GLU A 746 -3.77 -3.24 -21.72
N SER A 747 -2.84 -2.55 -22.42
CA SER A 747 -2.52 -1.13 -22.20
C SER A 747 -2.86 -0.26 -23.41
N GLU A 748 -3.58 -0.82 -24.37
CA GLU A 748 -4.10 -0.06 -25.51
C GLU A 748 -5.07 1.04 -25.01
N PRO A 749 -5.17 2.17 -25.73
CA PRO A 749 -6.07 3.25 -25.35
C PRO A 749 -7.53 2.77 -25.30
N TRP A 750 -8.15 2.81 -24.11
CA TRP A 750 -9.54 2.37 -23.92
C TRP A 750 -10.55 3.14 -24.80
N GLN A 751 -10.23 4.38 -25.18
CA GLN A 751 -11.07 5.24 -26.04
C GLN A 751 -11.31 4.66 -27.44
N THR A 752 -10.43 3.76 -27.89
CA THR A 752 -10.46 3.15 -29.23
C THR A 752 -10.42 1.63 -29.21
N TYR A 753 -10.16 1.04 -28.05
CA TYR A 753 -10.01 -0.43 -27.95
C TYR A 753 -11.29 -1.18 -28.36
N PHE A 754 -12.45 -0.61 -28.05
CA PHE A 754 -13.75 -1.22 -28.30
C PHE A 754 -14.42 -0.78 -29.61
N ASP A 755 -13.75 0.02 -30.47
CA ASP A 755 -14.31 0.58 -31.72
C ASP A 755 -14.80 -0.49 -32.73
N TYR A 756 -14.45 -1.74 -32.52
CA TYR A 756 -14.94 -2.87 -33.29
C TYR A 756 -16.34 -3.36 -32.90
N LEU A 757 -16.89 -2.84 -31.80
CA LEU A 757 -18.21 -3.18 -31.27
C LEU A 757 -19.26 -2.16 -31.70
N PRO A 758 -20.56 -2.54 -31.72
CA PRO A 758 -21.65 -1.57 -31.92
C PRO A 758 -21.67 -0.49 -30.81
N ASP A 759 -22.04 0.77 -31.14
CA ASP A 759 -21.99 1.92 -30.22
C ASP A 759 -22.65 1.66 -28.86
N GLY A 760 -23.83 1.03 -28.83
CA GLY A 760 -24.49 0.69 -27.56
C GLY A 760 -23.75 -0.34 -26.72
N VAL A 761 -22.98 -1.22 -27.33
CA VAL A 761 -22.16 -2.24 -26.65
C VAL A 761 -20.85 -1.62 -26.14
N ILE A 762 -20.29 -0.65 -26.88
CA ILE A 762 -19.11 0.12 -26.42
C ILE A 762 -19.41 0.80 -25.08
N GLN A 763 -20.58 1.45 -24.95
CA GLN A 763 -20.97 2.10 -23.69
C GLN A 763 -21.08 1.06 -22.55
N LYS A 764 -21.63 -0.14 -22.80
CA LYS A 764 -21.70 -1.21 -21.81
C LYS A 764 -20.30 -1.71 -21.40
N ALA A 765 -19.33 -1.77 -22.33
CA ALA A 765 -17.96 -2.10 -21.99
C ALA A 765 -17.32 -1.08 -21.03
N TYR A 766 -17.60 0.23 -21.25
CA TYR A 766 -17.15 1.29 -20.31
C TYR A 766 -17.85 1.19 -18.96
N ASP A 767 -19.16 0.96 -18.92
CA ASP A 767 -19.93 0.79 -17.70
C ASP A 767 -19.38 -0.38 -16.85
N CYS A 768 -18.85 -1.44 -17.49
CA CYS A 768 -18.27 -2.60 -16.81
C CYS A 768 -17.09 -2.26 -15.90
N PHE A 769 -16.42 -1.12 -16.06
CA PHE A 769 -15.34 -0.73 -15.13
C PHE A 769 -15.85 -0.34 -13.73
N ALA A 770 -17.11 0.07 -13.60
CA ALA A 770 -17.72 0.44 -12.34
C ALA A 770 -18.33 -0.75 -11.56
N TRP A 771 -18.51 -1.93 -12.18
CA TRP A 771 -19.32 -3.01 -11.59
C TRP A 771 -18.53 -4.02 -10.76
N PRO A 772 -17.28 -4.42 -11.11
CA PRO A 772 -16.53 -5.39 -10.32
C PRO A 772 -16.26 -4.90 -8.90
N TYR A 773 -16.08 -5.84 -7.98
CA TYR A 773 -15.48 -5.53 -6.68
C TYR A 773 -14.12 -4.86 -6.86
N ARG A 774 -13.26 -5.48 -7.71
CA ARG A 774 -11.98 -4.89 -8.14
C ARG A 774 -11.77 -5.03 -9.64
N VAL A 775 -11.21 -3.97 -10.23
CA VAL A 775 -10.52 -4.01 -11.51
C VAL A 775 -9.02 -4.06 -11.20
N VAL A 776 -8.39 -5.20 -11.49
CA VAL A 776 -6.99 -5.49 -11.13
C VAL A 776 -6.10 -5.23 -12.34
N PHE A 777 -5.27 -4.21 -12.28
CA PHE A 777 -4.24 -3.95 -13.28
C PHE A 777 -2.91 -4.59 -12.89
N VAL A 778 -2.04 -4.85 -13.88
CA VAL A 778 -0.73 -5.46 -13.64
C VAL A 778 0.41 -4.44 -13.55
N SER A 779 0.12 -3.15 -13.74
CA SER A 779 1.05 -2.03 -13.58
C SER A 779 0.33 -0.74 -13.21
N ASP A 780 1.02 0.16 -12.51
CA ASP A 780 0.49 1.49 -12.21
C ASP A 780 0.26 2.30 -13.49
N ALA A 781 1.22 2.24 -14.43
CA ALA A 781 1.11 2.96 -15.70
C ALA A 781 -0.15 2.58 -16.49
N THR A 782 -0.55 1.29 -16.47
CA THR A 782 -1.78 0.84 -17.12
C THR A 782 -3.01 1.33 -16.34
N ARG A 783 -3.03 1.18 -15.00
CA ARG A 783 -4.11 1.70 -14.15
C ARG A 783 -4.34 3.20 -14.40
N ASP A 784 -3.27 3.99 -14.44
CA ASP A 784 -3.34 5.44 -14.61
C ASP A 784 -3.84 5.84 -16.01
N ALA A 785 -3.51 5.05 -17.03
CA ALA A 785 -4.07 5.25 -18.38
C ALA A 785 -5.60 5.06 -18.44
N TYR A 786 -6.16 4.25 -17.53
CA TYR A 786 -7.59 3.98 -17.39
C TYR A 786 -8.26 4.79 -16.26
N ALA A 787 -7.55 5.70 -15.58
CA ALA A 787 -8.02 6.38 -14.37
C ALA A 787 -9.37 7.11 -14.55
N ALA A 788 -9.68 7.61 -15.77
CA ALA A 788 -10.96 8.26 -16.08
C ALA A 788 -12.18 7.34 -15.89
N LEU A 789 -11.99 6.01 -15.94
CA LEU A 789 -13.03 5.00 -15.76
C LEU A 789 -13.15 4.50 -14.31
N ASN A 790 -12.28 4.98 -13.39
CA ASN A 790 -12.27 4.59 -11.98
C ASN A 790 -13.30 5.37 -11.15
N THR A 791 -14.56 5.33 -11.56
CA THR A 791 -15.65 6.11 -10.96
C THR A 791 -16.09 5.60 -9.57
N ARG A 792 -15.64 4.39 -9.20
CA ARG A 792 -16.01 3.71 -7.95
C ARG A 792 -14.83 3.45 -7.01
N HIS A 793 -13.66 3.98 -7.33
CA HIS A 793 -12.41 3.72 -6.60
C HIS A 793 -12.12 2.22 -6.42
N ASN A 794 -12.49 1.41 -7.43
CA ASN A 794 -12.35 -0.04 -7.40
C ASN A 794 -11.13 -0.55 -8.19
N PHE A 795 -10.26 0.34 -8.67
CA PHE A 795 -9.02 -0.05 -9.34
C PHE A 795 -7.93 -0.39 -8.33
N THR A 796 -7.22 -1.47 -8.59
CA THR A 796 -6.05 -1.89 -7.81
C THR A 796 -4.96 -2.40 -8.72
N VAL A 797 -3.73 -2.52 -8.22
CA VAL A 797 -2.60 -3.08 -8.96
C VAL A 797 -2.10 -4.32 -8.24
N ILE A 798 -2.05 -5.44 -8.96
CA ILE A 798 -1.34 -6.66 -8.54
C ILE A 798 -0.40 -7.03 -9.69
N ARG A 799 0.89 -6.77 -9.50
CA ARG A 799 1.90 -7.04 -10.52
C ARG A 799 2.11 -8.53 -10.73
N ASN A 800 2.47 -8.92 -11.97
CA ASN A 800 2.84 -10.30 -12.23
C ASN A 800 4.11 -10.67 -11.45
N GLY A 801 4.04 -11.72 -10.65
CA GLY A 801 5.19 -12.44 -10.13
C GLY A 801 5.58 -13.60 -11.05
N LEU A 802 6.80 -14.08 -10.96
CA LEU A 802 7.32 -15.19 -11.75
C LEU A 802 7.59 -16.41 -10.86
N ASP A 803 6.95 -17.55 -11.20
CA ASP A 803 7.34 -18.84 -10.62
C ASP A 803 8.71 -19.26 -11.20
N CYS A 804 9.76 -19.11 -10.41
CA CYS A 804 11.13 -19.39 -10.80
C CYS A 804 11.49 -20.89 -10.78
N THR A 805 10.62 -21.77 -10.29
CA THR A 805 10.90 -23.23 -10.15
C THR A 805 11.35 -23.86 -11.46
N ARG A 806 10.68 -23.54 -12.58
CA ARG A 806 11.04 -24.05 -13.92
C ARG A 806 12.39 -23.50 -14.39
N ILE A 807 12.74 -22.28 -14.04
CA ILE A 807 13.99 -21.63 -14.41
C ILE A 807 15.15 -22.25 -13.61
N GLU A 808 14.94 -22.50 -12.32
CA GLU A 808 15.91 -23.22 -11.48
C GLU A 808 16.17 -24.65 -12.01
N GLN A 809 15.11 -25.35 -12.42
CA GLN A 809 15.23 -26.64 -13.07
C GLN A 809 16.02 -26.54 -14.39
N ALA A 810 15.72 -25.51 -15.20
CA ALA A 810 16.45 -25.25 -16.43
C ALA A 810 17.95 -25.03 -16.22
N PHE A 811 18.35 -24.35 -15.15
CA PHE A 811 19.76 -24.18 -14.80
C PHE A 811 20.45 -25.50 -14.43
N ARG A 812 19.71 -26.47 -13.86
CA ARG A 812 20.25 -27.81 -13.52
C ARG A 812 20.37 -28.71 -14.75
N GLU A 813 19.44 -28.63 -15.72
CA GLU A 813 19.35 -29.51 -16.86
C GLU A 813 20.14 -29.02 -18.09
N TRP A 814 20.31 -27.69 -18.22
CA TRP A 814 20.89 -27.03 -19.38
C TRP A 814 22.14 -26.22 -19.02
N SER A 815 23.33 -26.68 -19.44
CA SER A 815 24.50 -25.78 -19.53
C SER A 815 24.30 -24.79 -20.68
N GLN A 816 25.00 -23.67 -20.66
CA GLN A 816 24.93 -22.67 -21.74
C GLN A 816 25.43 -23.27 -23.06
N SER A 817 26.52 -24.05 -23.05
CA SER A 817 27.06 -24.72 -24.23
C SER A 817 26.06 -25.73 -24.83
N LYS A 818 25.41 -26.55 -23.99
CA LYS A 818 24.33 -27.46 -24.43
C LYS A 818 23.16 -26.71 -25.09
N ALA A 819 22.77 -25.58 -24.49
CA ALA A 819 21.70 -24.74 -24.99
C ALA A 819 22.09 -24.14 -26.36
N ARG A 820 23.30 -23.58 -26.49
CA ARG A 820 23.82 -23.03 -27.74
C ARG A 820 23.85 -24.06 -28.85
N THR A 821 24.39 -25.24 -28.57
CA THR A 821 24.41 -26.35 -29.54
C THR A 821 23.02 -26.70 -30.04
N SER A 822 22.00 -26.73 -29.14
CA SER A 822 20.63 -27.11 -29.49
C SER A 822 19.90 -26.09 -30.38
N ILE A 823 20.31 -24.83 -30.38
CA ILE A 823 19.75 -23.80 -31.27
C ILE A 823 20.67 -23.46 -32.45
N GLY A 824 21.80 -24.16 -32.60
CA GLY A 824 22.75 -23.97 -33.67
C GLY A 824 23.72 -22.81 -33.50
N ALA A 825 23.88 -22.27 -32.28
CA ALA A 825 24.90 -21.28 -31.94
C ALA A 825 26.18 -21.97 -31.47
N GLN A 826 27.32 -21.31 -31.69
CA GLN A 826 28.64 -21.82 -31.29
C GLN A 826 29.17 -21.13 -30.01
N ASP A 827 30.07 -21.83 -29.33
CA ASP A 827 30.81 -21.19 -28.21
C ASP A 827 31.68 -20.05 -28.76
N GLY A 828 31.65 -18.89 -28.08
CA GLY A 828 32.32 -17.66 -28.52
C GLY A 828 31.49 -16.73 -29.40
N GLU A 829 30.31 -17.15 -29.86
CA GLU A 829 29.33 -16.22 -30.48
C GLU A 829 28.49 -15.52 -29.39
N VAL A 830 28.09 -14.28 -29.66
CA VAL A 830 27.14 -13.57 -28.81
C VAL A 830 25.70 -13.86 -29.31
N VAL A 831 24.85 -14.35 -28.42
CA VAL A 831 23.46 -14.68 -28.74
C VAL A 831 22.53 -13.58 -28.26
N VAL A 832 21.82 -12.93 -29.17
CA VAL A 832 20.81 -11.92 -28.89
C VAL A 832 19.43 -12.52 -29.12
N LEU A 833 18.60 -12.48 -28.08
CA LEU A 833 17.25 -13.06 -28.06
C LEU A 833 16.17 -11.96 -28.06
N LEU A 834 15.24 -12.04 -29.01
CA LEU A 834 13.97 -11.31 -29.03
C LEU A 834 12.84 -12.34 -29.05
N LEU A 835 12.13 -12.50 -27.93
CA LEU A 835 11.10 -13.52 -27.76
C LEU A 835 9.72 -12.91 -27.56
N GLY A 836 8.76 -13.37 -28.35
CA GLY A 836 7.35 -12.96 -28.28
C GLY A 836 6.67 -13.06 -29.65
N THR A 837 5.34 -13.17 -29.66
CA THR A 837 4.55 -13.25 -30.89
C THR A 837 4.94 -12.13 -31.87
N VAL A 838 5.25 -12.50 -33.10
CA VAL A 838 5.61 -11.54 -34.14
C VAL A 838 4.37 -10.77 -34.61
N CYS A 839 4.28 -9.51 -34.21
CA CYS A 839 3.17 -8.61 -34.54
C CYS A 839 3.55 -7.13 -34.44
N ALA A 840 2.74 -6.25 -35.00
CA ALA A 840 3.00 -4.80 -35.04
C ALA A 840 3.19 -4.16 -33.66
N ARG A 841 2.46 -4.62 -32.65
CA ARG A 841 2.54 -4.15 -31.26
C ARG A 841 3.90 -4.47 -30.62
N LYS A 842 4.50 -5.61 -30.98
CA LYS A 842 5.79 -6.08 -30.46
C LYS A 842 7.00 -5.48 -31.16
N GLY A 843 6.85 -4.87 -32.34
CA GLY A 843 7.85 -4.00 -32.96
C GLY A 843 9.13 -4.67 -33.47
N GLN A 844 9.16 -5.98 -33.76
CA GLN A 844 10.37 -6.72 -34.15
C GLN A 844 11.10 -6.13 -35.38
N GLN A 845 10.37 -5.41 -36.25
CA GLN A 845 10.98 -4.71 -37.40
C GLN A 845 12.00 -3.64 -36.98
N ASP A 846 11.90 -3.10 -35.74
CA ASP A 846 12.85 -2.10 -35.25
C ASP A 846 14.26 -2.72 -35.09
N LEU A 847 14.36 -4.02 -34.71
CA LEU A 847 15.63 -4.74 -34.71
C LEU A 847 16.22 -4.82 -36.13
N ILE A 848 15.46 -5.26 -37.13
CA ILE A 848 15.98 -5.41 -38.50
C ILE A 848 16.47 -4.05 -39.04
N LYS A 849 15.78 -2.97 -38.74
CA LYS A 849 16.21 -1.61 -39.12
C LYS A 849 17.48 -1.15 -38.38
N ALA A 850 17.63 -1.56 -37.12
CA ALA A 850 18.82 -1.27 -36.33
C ALA A 850 20.03 -2.05 -36.83
N LEU A 851 19.86 -3.30 -37.24
CA LEU A 851 20.93 -4.13 -37.80
C LEU A 851 21.57 -3.49 -39.03
N SER A 852 20.81 -2.83 -39.89
CA SER A 852 21.36 -2.10 -41.06
C SER A 852 22.22 -0.88 -40.70
N ARG A 853 22.28 -0.47 -39.43
CA ARG A 853 23.01 0.68 -38.89
C ARG A 853 24.24 0.29 -38.08
N LEU A 854 24.33 -1.01 -37.72
CA LEU A 854 25.47 -1.51 -36.95
C LEU A 854 26.71 -1.65 -37.85
N PRO A 855 27.93 -1.39 -37.33
CA PRO A 855 29.17 -1.73 -38.00
C PRO A 855 29.23 -3.23 -38.28
N ALA A 856 29.65 -3.61 -39.48
CA ALA A 856 29.71 -5.03 -39.91
C ALA A 856 30.56 -5.88 -38.94
N GLU A 857 31.70 -5.33 -38.49
CA GLU A 857 32.63 -5.98 -37.54
C GLU A 857 31.94 -6.40 -36.23
N CYS A 858 31.01 -5.58 -35.74
CA CYS A 858 30.27 -5.87 -34.49
C CYS A 858 29.28 -7.05 -34.67
N CYS A 859 28.88 -7.35 -35.90
CA CYS A 859 27.87 -8.40 -36.19
C CYS A 859 28.51 -9.77 -36.54
N GLU A 860 29.84 -9.83 -36.79
CA GLU A 860 30.52 -11.05 -37.28
C GLU A 860 30.44 -12.23 -36.30
N ARG A 861 30.34 -11.94 -34.98
CA ARG A 861 30.25 -12.93 -33.90
C ARG A 861 28.86 -13.01 -33.25
N VAL A 862 27.83 -12.35 -33.83
CA VAL A 862 26.52 -12.25 -33.21
C VAL A 862 25.51 -13.12 -33.95
N ARG A 863 24.67 -13.87 -33.21
CA ARG A 863 23.48 -14.54 -33.71
C ARG A 863 22.24 -13.89 -33.13
N TRP A 864 21.29 -13.62 -33.98
CA TRP A 864 20.04 -12.96 -33.66
C TRP A 864 18.88 -13.95 -33.78
N TYR A 865 18.18 -14.18 -32.69
CA TYR A 865 17.01 -15.06 -32.65
C TYR A 865 15.75 -14.22 -32.39
N ILE A 866 14.81 -14.27 -33.37
CA ILE A 866 13.46 -13.71 -33.25
C ILE A 866 12.53 -14.91 -33.12
N VAL A 867 12.05 -15.19 -31.88
CA VAL A 867 11.30 -16.40 -31.57
C VAL A 867 9.83 -16.05 -31.36
N GLY A 868 8.92 -16.73 -32.05
CA GLY A 868 7.46 -16.53 -31.90
C GLY A 868 6.79 -16.10 -33.21
N ASP A 869 7.33 -16.49 -34.35
CA ASP A 869 6.77 -16.17 -35.67
C ASP A 869 5.47 -16.95 -35.95
N ARG A 870 4.46 -16.21 -36.41
CA ARG A 870 3.17 -16.73 -36.87
C ARG A 870 2.84 -16.11 -38.22
N PRO A 871 2.23 -16.88 -39.16
CA PRO A 871 1.81 -16.36 -40.47
C PRO A 871 0.90 -15.11 -40.31
N SER A 872 1.38 -13.94 -40.73
CA SER A 872 0.64 -12.70 -40.71
C SER A 872 1.19 -11.74 -41.78
N GLU A 873 0.51 -10.62 -42.03
CA GLU A 873 1.04 -9.58 -42.93
C GLU A 873 2.31 -8.96 -42.35
N TYR A 874 2.32 -8.71 -41.01
CA TYR A 874 3.48 -8.18 -40.30
C TYR A 874 4.68 -9.15 -40.37
N SER A 875 4.46 -10.45 -40.20
CA SER A 875 5.48 -11.49 -40.39
C SER A 875 6.06 -11.49 -41.81
N ARG A 876 5.22 -11.44 -42.84
CA ARG A 876 5.67 -11.35 -44.24
C ARG A 876 6.56 -10.13 -44.47
N THR A 877 6.18 -8.96 -43.91
CA THR A 877 6.99 -7.73 -43.98
C THR A 877 8.32 -7.88 -43.22
N LEU A 878 8.32 -8.53 -42.03
CA LEU A 878 9.53 -8.82 -41.28
C LEU A 878 10.51 -9.70 -42.09
N HIS A 879 10.03 -10.75 -42.69
CA HIS A 879 10.82 -11.62 -43.56
C HIS A 879 11.35 -10.89 -44.81
N ALA A 880 10.54 -10.01 -45.42
CA ALA A 880 10.97 -9.19 -46.55
C ALA A 880 12.13 -8.26 -46.17
N LEU A 881 11.98 -7.52 -45.06
CA LEU A 881 13.03 -6.64 -44.53
C LEU A 881 14.31 -7.41 -44.17
N THR A 882 14.17 -8.63 -43.64
CA THR A 882 15.32 -9.49 -43.30
C THR A 882 16.05 -9.90 -44.56
N ASN A 883 15.33 -10.18 -45.66
CA ASN A 883 15.92 -10.53 -46.95
C ASN A 883 16.67 -9.39 -47.63
N GLU A 884 16.38 -8.13 -47.28
CA GLU A 884 17.08 -6.94 -47.74
C GLU A 884 18.45 -6.73 -47.06
N LEU A 885 18.73 -7.41 -45.96
CA LEU A 885 20.00 -7.35 -45.25
C LEU A 885 21.15 -7.94 -46.12
N PRO A 886 22.40 -7.45 -45.93
CA PRO A 886 23.58 -8.10 -46.54
C PRO A 886 23.63 -9.58 -46.21
N SER A 887 24.12 -10.40 -47.16
CA SER A 887 24.09 -11.88 -47.04
C SER A 887 24.84 -12.39 -45.79
N SER A 888 25.96 -11.74 -45.41
CA SER A 888 26.74 -12.06 -44.20
C SER A 888 25.91 -11.86 -42.91
N LEU A 889 25.11 -10.78 -42.83
CA LEU A 889 24.26 -10.47 -41.66
C LEU A 889 22.96 -11.30 -41.70
N ARG A 890 22.34 -11.44 -42.87
CA ARG A 890 21.12 -12.21 -43.04
C ARG A 890 21.26 -13.68 -42.61
N SER A 891 22.41 -14.30 -42.87
CA SER A 891 22.68 -15.68 -42.46
C SER A 891 22.77 -15.87 -40.93
N ARG A 892 22.86 -14.78 -40.17
CA ARG A 892 22.94 -14.76 -38.70
C ARG A 892 21.63 -14.41 -38.02
N VAL A 893 20.59 -14.01 -38.77
CA VAL A 893 19.25 -13.70 -38.27
C VAL A 893 18.34 -14.92 -38.44
N HIS A 894 17.87 -15.44 -37.33
CA HIS A 894 17.02 -16.62 -37.26
C HIS A 894 15.61 -16.24 -36.82
N ILE A 895 14.64 -16.23 -37.71
CA ILE A 895 13.22 -16.07 -37.39
C ILE A 895 12.64 -17.45 -37.15
N VAL A 896 12.26 -17.71 -35.87
CA VAL A 896 11.85 -19.04 -35.41
C VAL A 896 10.34 -19.05 -35.19
N PRO A 897 9.63 -20.09 -35.71
CA PRO A 897 8.22 -20.26 -35.41
C PRO A 897 7.95 -20.27 -33.89
N GLU A 898 6.71 -19.98 -33.52
CA GLU A 898 6.29 -20.09 -32.14
C GLU A 898 6.59 -21.46 -31.55
N THR A 899 7.22 -21.50 -30.38
CA THR A 899 7.61 -22.75 -29.73
C THR A 899 7.32 -22.70 -28.23
N ARG A 900 7.02 -23.87 -27.64
CA ARG A 900 6.89 -24.04 -26.18
C ARG A 900 8.24 -24.24 -25.50
N HIS A 901 9.26 -24.63 -26.27
CA HIS A 901 10.60 -24.92 -25.77
C HIS A 901 11.46 -23.65 -25.79
N THR A 902 11.15 -22.66 -24.93
CA THR A 902 11.86 -21.38 -24.88
C THR A 902 13.13 -21.44 -24.04
N THR A 903 13.24 -22.42 -23.13
CA THR A 903 14.39 -22.62 -22.23
C THR A 903 15.76 -22.61 -22.94
N PRO A 904 15.97 -23.34 -24.06
CA PRO A 904 17.27 -23.31 -24.74
C PRO A 904 17.65 -21.92 -25.24
N TYR A 905 16.69 -21.11 -25.71
CA TYR A 905 16.94 -19.75 -26.18
C TYR A 905 17.37 -18.81 -25.06
N TYR A 906 16.66 -18.82 -23.93
CA TYR A 906 17.05 -18.02 -22.74
C TYR A 906 18.42 -18.44 -22.18
N ARG A 907 18.68 -19.77 -22.09
CA ARG A 907 19.94 -20.29 -21.55
C ARG A 907 21.13 -20.04 -22.47
N ALA A 908 20.92 -19.96 -23.79
CA ALA A 908 21.95 -19.64 -24.76
C ALA A 908 22.24 -18.14 -24.88
N ALA A 909 21.28 -17.29 -24.53
CA ALA A 909 21.36 -15.83 -24.73
C ALA A 909 22.41 -15.14 -23.85
N ASP A 910 22.98 -14.07 -24.39
CA ASP A 910 23.87 -13.13 -23.72
C ASP A 910 23.22 -11.72 -23.59
N LEU A 911 22.15 -11.47 -24.37
CA LEU A 911 21.40 -10.21 -24.38
C LEU A 911 19.95 -10.47 -24.74
N PHE A 912 19.03 -9.82 -24.06
CA PHE A 912 17.59 -9.86 -24.33
C PHE A 912 17.08 -8.54 -24.91
N LEU A 913 16.23 -8.62 -25.93
CA LEU A 913 15.57 -7.47 -26.54
C LEU A 913 14.05 -7.54 -26.33
N CYS A 914 13.47 -6.40 -25.99
CA CYS A 914 12.02 -6.21 -26.00
C CYS A 914 11.68 -4.91 -26.75
N THR A 915 11.28 -5.05 -28.02
CA THR A 915 11.02 -3.96 -28.95
C THR A 915 9.57 -3.46 -28.93
N SER A 916 8.81 -3.80 -27.89
CA SER A 916 7.36 -3.59 -27.82
C SER A 916 6.99 -2.10 -27.84
N LYS A 917 5.91 -1.76 -28.53
CA LYS A 917 5.33 -0.42 -28.62
C LYS A 917 4.23 -0.17 -27.59
N VAL A 918 3.57 -1.25 -27.16
CA VAL A 918 2.54 -1.25 -26.11
C VAL A 918 2.69 -2.54 -25.30
N GLU A 919 2.84 -2.43 -23.99
CA GLU A 919 2.93 -3.56 -23.05
C GLU A 919 2.46 -3.17 -21.66
N SER A 920 1.69 -4.03 -21.01
CA SER A 920 1.24 -3.78 -19.65
C SER A 920 2.31 -4.15 -18.63
N TYR A 921 2.75 -5.42 -18.62
CA TYR A 921 3.78 -5.95 -17.72
C TYR A 921 4.31 -7.27 -18.28
N PRO A 922 5.17 -7.23 -19.32
CA PRO A 922 5.51 -8.40 -20.09
C PRO A 922 6.30 -9.44 -19.30
N ARG A 923 5.77 -10.68 -19.30
CA ARG A 923 6.37 -11.83 -18.62
C ARG A 923 7.78 -12.16 -19.14
N VAL A 924 8.00 -12.01 -20.45
CA VAL A 924 9.29 -12.32 -21.09
C VAL A 924 10.44 -11.45 -20.55
N VAL A 925 10.15 -10.26 -20.05
CA VAL A 925 11.14 -9.38 -19.38
C VAL A 925 11.48 -9.94 -18.00
N LEU A 926 10.50 -10.42 -17.23
CA LEU A 926 10.75 -11.08 -15.94
C LEU A 926 11.58 -12.37 -16.14
N GLU A 927 11.23 -13.17 -17.15
CA GLU A 927 11.97 -14.38 -17.49
C GLU A 927 13.42 -14.05 -17.89
N ALA A 928 13.65 -13.05 -18.74
CA ALA A 928 14.99 -12.61 -19.11
C ALA A 928 15.81 -12.17 -17.88
N MET A 929 15.20 -11.42 -16.94
CA MET A 929 15.86 -11.06 -15.69
C MET A 929 16.21 -12.26 -14.83
N ALA A 930 15.33 -13.26 -14.74
CA ALA A 930 15.55 -14.48 -13.99
C ALA A 930 16.68 -15.35 -14.60
N TYR A 931 16.88 -15.28 -15.92
CA TYR A 931 18.03 -15.90 -16.59
C TYR A 931 19.32 -15.05 -16.49
N GLY A 932 19.29 -13.90 -15.83
CA GLY A 932 20.46 -13.04 -15.64
C GLY A 932 20.88 -12.29 -16.90
N LEU A 933 19.94 -11.97 -17.79
CA LEU A 933 20.26 -11.29 -19.06
C LEU A 933 20.20 -9.77 -18.92
N PRO A 934 21.17 -9.02 -19.48
CA PRO A 934 21.02 -7.59 -19.70
C PRO A 934 19.91 -7.34 -20.73
N ILE A 935 19.22 -6.20 -20.66
CA ILE A 935 18.02 -5.93 -21.44
C ILE A 935 18.17 -4.65 -22.25
N VAL A 936 17.80 -4.66 -23.53
CA VAL A 936 17.51 -3.44 -24.28
C VAL A 936 16.02 -3.42 -24.59
N THR A 937 15.32 -2.35 -24.22
CA THR A 937 13.87 -2.30 -24.32
C THR A 937 13.34 -0.88 -24.53
N THR A 938 12.06 -0.78 -24.81
CA THR A 938 11.32 0.48 -24.85
C THR A 938 10.76 0.83 -23.49
N PRO A 939 10.69 2.13 -23.10
CA PRO A 939 10.20 2.54 -21.79
C PRO A 939 8.66 2.68 -21.78
N VAL A 940 7.92 1.71 -22.31
CA VAL A 940 6.47 1.78 -22.45
C VAL A 940 5.75 1.14 -21.27
N PHE A 941 4.74 1.86 -20.72
CA PHE A 941 3.88 1.40 -19.63
C PHE A 941 4.63 0.65 -18.52
N GLY A 942 4.20 -0.58 -18.18
CA GLY A 942 4.75 -1.37 -17.09
C GLY A 942 6.18 -1.88 -17.29
N ILE A 943 6.79 -1.75 -18.48
CA ILE A 943 8.21 -2.10 -18.67
C ILE A 943 9.09 -1.19 -17.79
N ARG A 944 8.78 0.12 -17.69
CA ARG A 944 9.50 1.04 -16.79
C ARG A 944 9.46 0.62 -15.32
N GLU A 945 8.45 -0.13 -14.93
CA GLU A 945 8.28 -0.62 -13.56
C GLU A 945 9.08 -1.92 -13.31
N GLN A 946 9.39 -2.67 -14.38
CA GLN A 946 10.11 -3.95 -14.30
C GLN A 946 11.62 -3.82 -14.26
N VAL A 947 12.17 -2.89 -15.01
CA VAL A 947 13.62 -2.76 -15.21
C VAL A 947 14.15 -1.37 -14.77
N ARG A 948 15.46 -1.26 -14.62
CA ARG A 948 16.14 -0.02 -14.20
C ARG A 948 17.13 0.44 -15.28
N GLU A 949 16.91 1.65 -15.80
CA GLU A 949 17.78 2.31 -16.80
C GLU A 949 19.22 2.41 -16.28
N GLY A 950 20.18 2.01 -17.12
CA GLY A 950 21.61 2.04 -16.78
C GLY A 950 22.08 1.02 -15.74
N VAL A 951 21.16 0.23 -15.14
CA VAL A 951 21.48 -0.80 -14.15
C VAL A 951 21.43 -2.19 -14.77
N ASN A 952 20.25 -2.60 -15.26
CA ASN A 952 20.05 -3.90 -15.92
C ASN A 952 19.40 -3.75 -17.31
N ALA A 953 19.00 -2.53 -17.69
CA ALA A 953 18.39 -2.25 -18.98
C ALA A 953 18.91 -0.94 -19.60
N LEU A 954 18.82 -0.83 -20.92
CA LEU A 954 18.96 0.40 -21.69
C LEU A 954 17.66 0.66 -22.43
N PHE A 955 17.18 1.92 -22.35
CA PHE A 955 15.94 2.32 -22.99
C PHE A 955 16.15 3.01 -24.32
N TYR A 956 15.32 2.70 -25.29
CA TYR A 956 15.23 3.42 -26.55
C TYR A 956 13.77 3.77 -26.87
N GLU A 957 13.53 4.86 -27.61
CA GLU A 957 12.16 5.24 -27.99
C GLU A 957 11.59 4.28 -29.06
N PRO A 958 10.32 3.83 -28.95
CA PRO A 958 9.70 2.92 -29.92
C PRO A 958 9.84 3.41 -31.36
N GLY A 959 10.46 2.60 -32.22
CA GLY A 959 10.74 2.92 -33.62
C GLY A 959 12.03 3.68 -33.88
N ASP A 960 12.80 4.04 -32.84
CA ASP A 960 14.12 4.66 -33.00
C ASP A 960 15.20 3.60 -33.21
N ALA A 961 15.37 3.18 -34.47
CA ALA A 961 16.36 2.17 -34.84
C ALA A 961 17.81 2.67 -34.72
N GLU A 962 18.05 4.00 -34.66
CA GLU A 962 19.39 4.59 -34.47
C GLU A 962 19.82 4.46 -33.01
N GLU A 963 18.95 4.82 -32.06
CA GLU A 963 19.18 4.69 -30.62
C GLU A 963 19.31 3.20 -30.24
N LEU A 964 18.46 2.33 -30.79
CA LEU A 964 18.56 0.88 -30.61
C LEU A 964 19.93 0.35 -31.12
N ALA A 965 20.38 0.75 -32.29
CA ALA A 965 21.68 0.37 -32.84
C ALA A 965 22.83 0.85 -31.95
N ALA A 966 22.77 2.09 -31.44
CA ALA A 966 23.79 2.61 -30.52
C ALA A 966 23.90 1.79 -29.22
N HIS A 967 22.76 1.41 -28.61
CA HIS A 967 22.73 0.55 -27.42
C HIS A 967 23.23 -0.88 -27.70
N LEU A 968 22.85 -1.45 -28.83
CA LEU A 968 23.36 -2.74 -29.26
C LEU A 968 24.86 -2.70 -29.49
N HIS A 969 25.37 -1.69 -30.21
CA HIS A 969 26.80 -1.51 -30.41
C HIS A 969 27.56 -1.43 -29.08
N ARG A 970 27.07 -0.64 -28.14
CA ARG A 970 27.68 -0.49 -26.79
C ARG A 970 27.76 -1.83 -26.06
N LEU A 971 26.67 -2.61 -26.03
CA LEU A 971 26.64 -3.88 -25.31
C LEU A 971 27.38 -5.00 -26.05
N LEU A 972 27.44 -4.98 -27.37
CA LEU A 972 28.22 -5.96 -28.16
C LEU A 972 29.71 -5.73 -28.08
N SER A 973 30.16 -4.49 -27.87
CA SER A 973 31.57 -4.11 -27.79
C SER A 973 32.17 -4.18 -26.37
N ASP A 974 31.35 -4.31 -25.30
CA ASP A 974 31.79 -4.34 -23.91
C ASP A 974 31.20 -5.54 -23.18
N ASP A 975 31.96 -6.66 -23.16
CA ASP A 975 31.59 -7.89 -22.46
C ASP A 975 31.43 -7.68 -20.95
N GLY A 976 32.28 -6.80 -20.38
CA GLY A 976 32.23 -6.48 -18.96
C GLY A 976 30.96 -5.71 -18.58
N LEU A 977 30.52 -4.76 -19.42
CA LEU A 977 29.24 -4.06 -19.20
C LEU A 977 28.07 -5.02 -19.29
N ARG A 978 28.09 -5.91 -20.30
CA ARG A 978 27.05 -6.92 -20.52
C ARG A 978 26.90 -7.86 -19.33
N SER A 979 28.04 -8.37 -18.79
CA SER A 979 28.08 -9.21 -17.59
C SER A 979 27.53 -8.47 -16.36
N ARG A 980 28.05 -7.26 -16.09
CA ARG A 980 27.60 -6.47 -14.93
C ARG A 980 26.08 -6.18 -14.96
N MET A 981 25.54 -5.81 -16.13
CA MET A 981 24.10 -5.55 -16.26
C MET A 981 23.29 -6.84 -16.11
N GLY A 982 23.77 -7.98 -16.62
CA GLY A 982 23.13 -9.28 -16.44
C GLY A 982 23.10 -9.71 -14.97
N GLU A 983 24.20 -9.58 -14.23
CA GLU A 983 24.27 -9.86 -12.79
C GLU A 983 23.25 -9.02 -11.98
N LYS A 984 23.02 -7.78 -12.40
CA LYS A 984 22.02 -6.89 -11.75
C LYS A 984 20.58 -7.28 -12.06
N SER A 985 20.30 -8.00 -13.15
CA SER A 985 18.94 -8.39 -13.51
C SER A 985 18.27 -9.23 -12.43
N ALA A 986 18.98 -10.20 -11.84
CA ALA A 986 18.43 -11.00 -10.74
C ALA A 986 18.09 -10.16 -9.50
N SER A 987 18.95 -9.19 -9.17
CA SER A 987 18.69 -8.27 -8.05
C SER A 987 17.48 -7.37 -8.31
N VAL A 988 17.34 -6.85 -9.54
CA VAL A 988 16.18 -6.01 -9.93
C VAL A 988 14.89 -6.84 -9.91
N LEU A 989 14.92 -8.10 -10.36
CA LEU A 989 13.77 -9.01 -10.28
C LEU A 989 13.34 -9.25 -8.83
N ALA A 990 14.29 -9.50 -7.92
CA ALA A 990 14.01 -9.72 -6.50
C ALA A 990 13.40 -8.50 -5.79
N MET A 991 13.61 -7.29 -6.31
CA MET A 991 12.95 -6.07 -5.82
C MET A 991 11.49 -5.94 -6.30
N GLY A 992 11.11 -6.69 -7.32
CA GLY A 992 9.74 -6.74 -7.86
C GLY A 992 8.79 -7.54 -6.98
N THR A 993 7.57 -7.72 -7.46
CA THR A 993 6.55 -8.58 -6.83
C THR A 993 6.95 -10.05 -7.02
N SER A 994 7.05 -10.81 -5.94
CA SER A 994 7.26 -12.25 -5.99
C SER A 994 5.99 -12.98 -6.49
N PHE A 995 6.14 -14.26 -6.87
CA PHE A 995 5.00 -15.09 -7.25
C PHE A 995 4.03 -15.28 -6.08
N GLU A 996 4.55 -15.50 -4.88
CA GLU A 996 3.77 -15.64 -3.67
C GLU A 996 2.96 -14.38 -3.34
N GLU A 997 3.58 -13.21 -3.40
CA GLU A 997 2.88 -11.92 -3.18
C GLU A 997 1.77 -11.68 -4.20
N MET A 998 1.98 -12.03 -5.46
CA MET A 998 0.93 -11.98 -6.48
C MET A 998 -0.25 -12.90 -6.11
N VAL A 999 0.05 -14.16 -5.74
CA VAL A 999 -0.98 -15.15 -5.36
C VAL A 999 -1.74 -14.71 -4.12
N ASP A 1000 -1.03 -14.19 -3.10
CA ASP A 1000 -1.64 -13.67 -1.88
C ASP A 1000 -2.58 -12.49 -2.19
N GLY A 1001 -2.16 -11.57 -3.05
CA GLY A 1001 -2.98 -10.43 -3.46
C GLY A 1001 -4.28 -10.86 -4.16
N TYR A 1002 -4.22 -11.86 -5.06
CA TYR A 1002 -5.44 -12.38 -5.69
C TYR A 1002 -6.30 -13.18 -4.70
N ALA A 1003 -5.71 -13.97 -3.80
CA ALA A 1003 -6.44 -14.70 -2.76
C ALA A 1003 -7.24 -13.75 -1.87
N GLU A 1004 -6.62 -12.64 -1.47
CA GLU A 1004 -7.25 -11.60 -0.67
C GLU A 1004 -8.40 -10.93 -1.44
N VAL A 1005 -8.18 -10.50 -2.67
CA VAL A 1005 -9.19 -9.86 -3.51
C VAL A 1005 -10.38 -10.78 -3.77
N PHE A 1006 -10.17 -12.08 -3.99
CA PHE A 1006 -11.25 -13.03 -4.19
C PHE A 1006 -12.07 -13.25 -2.91
N ALA A 1007 -11.42 -13.38 -1.76
CA ALA A 1007 -12.09 -13.49 -0.48
C ALA A 1007 -12.91 -12.22 -0.14
N GLU A 1008 -12.33 -11.05 -0.36
CA GLU A 1008 -13.01 -9.76 -0.19
C GLU A 1008 -14.24 -9.61 -1.12
N ALA A 1009 -14.08 -9.96 -2.41
CA ALA A 1009 -15.15 -9.89 -3.39
C ALA A 1009 -16.31 -10.82 -3.01
N TRP A 1010 -15.99 -12.04 -2.57
CA TRP A 1010 -16.99 -13.00 -2.13
C TRP A 1010 -17.76 -12.51 -0.89
N LEU A 1011 -17.06 -11.94 0.12
CA LEU A 1011 -17.69 -11.38 1.32
C LEU A 1011 -18.56 -10.14 1.03
N SER A 1012 -18.22 -9.37 -0.02
CA SER A 1012 -19.00 -8.19 -0.41
C SER A 1012 -20.33 -8.53 -1.10
N SER A 1013 -20.53 -9.78 -1.53
CA SER A 1013 -21.73 -10.21 -2.23
C SER A 1013 -22.77 -10.76 -1.26
N GLY A 1014 -23.99 -10.26 -1.34
CA GLY A 1014 -25.14 -10.66 -0.55
C GLY A 1014 -26.07 -9.49 -0.29
N GLY A 1015 -27.12 -9.33 -1.08
CA GLY A 1015 -28.15 -8.32 -0.86
C GLY A 1015 -28.08 -7.05 -1.68
N GLN A 1016 -27.52 -7.07 -2.88
CA GLN A 1016 -27.86 -6.07 -3.90
C GLN A 1016 -28.96 -6.63 -4.81
N THR A 1017 -30.17 -6.77 -4.25
CA THR A 1017 -31.39 -6.76 -5.05
C THR A 1017 -31.94 -5.34 -5.02
N ALA A 1018 -32.05 -4.76 -6.21
CA ALA A 1018 -32.66 -3.51 -6.67
C ALA A 1018 -31.76 -2.30 -6.69
#